data_afc62ad8fa8eb4a0b4533e38002ae11f
#
_entry.id   afc62ad8fa8eb4a0b4533e38002ae11f
#
_cell.length_a   1.000
_cell.length_b   1.000
_cell.length_c   1.000
_cell.angle_alpha   90.00
_cell.angle_beta   90.00
_cell.angle_gamma   90.00
#
_symmetry.space_group_name_H-M   'P 1'
#
loop_
_entity.id
_entity.type
_entity.pdbx_description
1 polymer ?
#
loop_
_entity_poly.entity_id
_entity_poly.type
_entity_poly.pdbx_seq_one_letter_code
_entity_poly.pdbx_strand_id
1 'polypeptide(L)'
;MSAARSSQLILSRAAGGSAVSRRQSLILGAGTLGGALAASFAPLPRAARAEDDPERHGISAFGDLQYPPDFRNFDYVDPQAPKGGTFSQIGPSIIFNQNFLTFNSLNSFILRGDAAQGMELTFASLMTRAIDEPDALYGLAARAVRIAPDGLTYRFLLRPEARFHDGSPLTAHDVAYSLKILKEQGHPQITIMLRDMIDARALDDHSVVVRFKEKRARDVPLFVASLPILSRAYYATRPFEESTLDIPLGSGPYRVGEFEGGRWIAYDRVKDWWGAKLPVAIGLYNFDRLRFEYYRDRDVGFEGFTGKTYLFREEFTSRTWSTRYDFPAIREGRVKKEVLPDETPSGAQGWFINTRREKFKNPKLREALNYAFDFEWTNKNIMFGAYDRTHSIFQNSDMIAKGPPGPEELALLEPFRGKVPDEVFGEPFVPPVSDGSGQDRALLRKAGQLLTDAGIVVKDGKRVLPNGQRLTIEFLIDEATFEPHHMLFIKNLGIVGIEASLRQVDPVQFKKREDDFDFDIVVQRASFSSTPGDSLRTYFSAAAAAQPGSQNLAGVADPAIDAMIEQIIAANNRPALVTACRALDRLFRAGRYWIPQWYKASHWIAYWDIFGQPATKPRYARGVPETWWYDRDKATKSQRAG
;
A
#
# COMPACT_ATOMS: atom_id res chain seq x y z
N MET A 1 -15.63 31.61 -37.35
CA MET A 1 -15.30 31.30 -38.74
C MET A 1 -14.47 30.02 -38.68
N SER A 2 -15.13 28.93 -38.95
CA SER A 2 -15.06 28.06 -40.12
C SER A 2 -13.71 27.36 -40.25
N ALA A 3 -13.53 26.06 -40.37
CA ALA A 3 -14.43 24.96 -40.71
C ALA A 3 -13.75 23.62 -40.37
N ALA A 4 -14.60 22.65 -40.08
CA ALA A 4 -14.30 21.24 -40.02
C ALA A 4 -13.80 20.66 -41.35
N ARG A 5 -13.08 19.55 -41.31
CA ARG A 5 -13.27 18.43 -42.26
C ARG A 5 -12.62 17.13 -41.77
N SER A 6 -13.50 16.19 -41.60
CA SER A 6 -13.43 14.76 -41.66
C SER A 6 -12.55 14.19 -42.76
N SER A 7 -11.95 13.02 -42.54
CA SER A 7 -11.77 12.02 -43.60
C SER A 7 -11.81 10.62 -42.97
N GLN A 8 -12.82 9.89 -43.42
CA GLN A 8 -13.04 8.45 -43.27
C GLN A 8 -12.33 7.67 -44.39
N LEU A 9 -12.29 6.35 -44.16
CA LEU A 9 -12.09 5.22 -45.10
C LEU A 9 -10.63 4.86 -45.41
N ILE A 10 -10.25 3.57 -45.38
CA ILE A 10 -10.77 2.46 -46.19
C ILE A 10 -10.46 1.10 -45.51
N LEU A 11 -11.49 0.25 -45.48
CA LEU A 11 -11.42 -1.20 -45.31
C LEU A 11 -10.92 -1.86 -46.60
N SER A 12 -10.10 -2.91 -46.54
CA SER A 12 -10.04 -3.93 -47.57
C SER A 12 -10.04 -5.34 -46.97
N ARG A 13 -11.05 -6.07 -47.39
CA ARG A 13 -11.25 -7.51 -47.20
C ARG A 13 -10.26 -8.31 -48.06
N ALA A 14 -9.84 -9.46 -47.54
CA ALA A 14 -9.64 -10.63 -48.41
C ALA A 14 -10.12 -11.86 -47.63
N ALA A 15 -11.06 -12.53 -48.28
CA ALA A 15 -11.70 -13.78 -47.85
C ALA A 15 -10.95 -14.96 -48.43
N GLY A 16 -10.96 -16.06 -47.71
CA GLY A 16 -10.54 -17.38 -48.20
C GLY A 16 -11.21 -18.45 -47.35
N GLY A 17 -12.36 -18.89 -47.80
CA GLY A 17 -13.14 -19.94 -47.18
C GLY A 17 -12.76 -21.33 -47.69
N SER A 18 -12.99 -22.35 -46.87
CA SER A 18 -13.38 -23.67 -47.35
C SER A 18 -14.32 -24.33 -46.34
N ALA A 19 -15.52 -24.52 -46.83
CA ALA A 19 -16.59 -25.29 -46.21
C ALA A 19 -16.36 -26.78 -46.43
N VAL A 20 -16.63 -27.59 -45.40
CA VAL A 20 -16.97 -28.99 -45.60
C VAL A 20 -18.27 -29.30 -44.88
N SER A 21 -19.12 -29.93 -45.68
CA SER A 21 -20.54 -30.14 -45.58
C SER A 21 -20.97 -31.16 -44.52
N ARG A 22 -22.21 -30.94 -44.06
CA ARG A 22 -23.09 -31.95 -43.44
C ARG A 22 -23.45 -33.04 -44.45
N ARG A 23 -23.36 -34.28 -44.04
CA ARG A 23 -24.30 -35.41 -44.26
C ARG A 23 -23.60 -36.75 -44.06
N GLN A 24 -24.05 -37.53 -43.08
CA GLN A 24 -24.69 -38.81 -43.43
C GLN A 24 -25.26 -39.48 -42.16
N SER A 25 -26.46 -39.87 -42.32
CA SER A 25 -27.41 -40.41 -41.37
C SER A 25 -27.33 -41.93 -41.24
N LEU A 26 -27.75 -42.40 -40.06
CA LEU A 26 -28.55 -43.64 -39.84
C LEU A 26 -28.19 -44.97 -40.54
N ILE A 27 -27.92 -45.99 -39.72
CA ILE A 27 -28.56 -47.33 -39.90
C ILE A 27 -28.78 -47.96 -38.51
N LEU A 28 -30.00 -48.45 -38.33
CA LEU A 28 -30.55 -49.23 -37.21
C LEU A 28 -29.88 -50.61 -37.03
N GLY A 29 -29.84 -51.07 -35.79
CA GLY A 29 -29.62 -52.48 -35.47
C GLY A 29 -30.05 -52.77 -34.04
N ALA A 30 -31.27 -53.29 -33.87
CA ALA A 30 -31.82 -53.79 -32.61
C ALA A 30 -31.16 -55.11 -32.21
N GLY A 31 -30.85 -55.25 -30.93
CA GLY A 31 -30.39 -56.51 -30.32
C GLY A 31 -30.56 -56.42 -28.78
N THR A 32 -31.63 -56.99 -28.33
CA THR A 32 -31.92 -57.26 -26.90
C THR A 32 -30.93 -58.23 -26.30
N LEU A 33 -30.39 -57.93 -25.09
CA LEU A 33 -30.18 -58.88 -24.00
C LEU A 33 -29.70 -58.18 -22.73
N GLY A 34 -30.38 -58.49 -21.64
CA GLY A 34 -30.21 -57.86 -20.34
C GLY A 34 -28.84 -58.15 -19.69
N GLY A 35 -28.32 -57.16 -19.09
CA GLY A 35 -27.19 -57.22 -18.17
C GLY A 35 -27.32 -56.10 -17.17
N ALA A 36 -27.60 -56.47 -15.91
CA ALA A 36 -27.63 -55.57 -14.78
C ALA A 36 -26.27 -54.86 -14.64
N LEU A 37 -26.16 -53.65 -15.10
CA LEU A 37 -25.05 -52.73 -14.79
C LEU A 37 -25.29 -52.16 -13.40
N ALA A 38 -24.67 -52.76 -12.37
CA ALA A 38 -24.42 -52.06 -11.11
C ALA A 38 -23.59 -50.81 -11.42
N ALA A 39 -24.26 -49.69 -11.47
CA ALA A 39 -23.61 -48.38 -11.49
C ALA A 39 -22.78 -48.26 -10.20
N SER A 40 -21.51 -48.53 -10.29
CA SER A 40 -20.53 -48.15 -9.26
C SER A 40 -20.61 -46.64 -9.13
N PHE A 41 -21.36 -46.15 -8.17
CA PHE A 41 -21.23 -44.80 -7.65
C PHE A 41 -19.83 -44.72 -7.06
N ALA A 42 -18.84 -44.29 -7.88
CA ALA A 42 -17.61 -43.75 -7.35
C ALA A 42 -18.05 -42.57 -6.45
N PRO A 43 -17.67 -42.57 -5.16
CA PRO A 43 -17.96 -41.41 -4.32
C PRO A 43 -17.25 -40.24 -4.98
N LEU A 44 -18.02 -39.22 -5.38
CA LEU A 44 -17.47 -37.92 -5.69
C LEU A 44 -16.47 -37.57 -4.58
N PRO A 45 -15.26 -37.06 -4.90
CA PRO A 45 -14.32 -36.65 -3.86
C PRO A 45 -15.08 -35.76 -2.90
N ARG A 46 -15.11 -36.18 -1.65
CA ARG A 46 -15.73 -35.46 -0.54
C ARG A 46 -15.09 -34.09 -0.55
N ALA A 47 -15.76 -33.09 -1.14
CA ALA A 47 -15.37 -31.71 -0.97
C ALA A 47 -15.21 -31.51 0.53
N ALA A 48 -14.00 -31.15 0.97
CA ALA A 48 -13.71 -30.96 2.38
C ALA A 48 -14.82 -30.08 2.96
N ARG A 49 -15.67 -30.67 3.80
CA ARG A 49 -16.75 -29.96 4.47
C ARG A 49 -16.07 -29.19 5.59
N ALA A 50 -15.90 -27.86 5.42
CA ALA A 50 -15.51 -26.97 6.49
C ALA A 50 -16.59 -26.92 7.63
N GLU A 51 -17.43 -27.92 7.72
CA GLU A 51 -18.51 -28.03 8.73
C GLU A 51 -17.98 -28.42 10.10
N ASP A 52 -16.89 -29.20 10.16
CA ASP A 52 -16.31 -29.72 11.41
C ASP A 52 -15.06 -28.95 11.87
N ASP A 53 -14.60 -27.96 11.08
CA ASP A 53 -13.42 -27.17 11.42
C ASP A 53 -13.72 -26.18 12.56
N PRO A 54 -12.77 -25.91 13.46
CA PRO A 54 -12.98 -25.01 14.59
C PRO A 54 -13.30 -23.59 14.14
N GLU A 55 -14.27 -22.97 14.81
CA GLU A 55 -14.61 -21.56 14.62
C GLU A 55 -13.47 -20.69 15.15
N ARG A 56 -13.01 -19.75 14.32
CA ARG A 56 -12.02 -18.74 14.67
C ARG A 56 -12.69 -17.36 14.70
N HIS A 57 -12.45 -16.60 15.74
CA HIS A 57 -12.98 -15.24 15.92
C HIS A 57 -12.21 -14.19 15.12
N GLY A 58 -11.03 -14.55 14.57
CA GLY A 58 -10.14 -13.70 13.78
C GLY A 58 -9.30 -14.51 12.83
N ILE A 59 -8.63 -13.82 11.93
CA ILE A 59 -7.63 -14.35 10.99
C ILE A 59 -6.42 -13.43 10.92
N SER A 60 -5.23 -14.00 10.73
CA SER A 60 -4.01 -13.31 10.39
C SER A 60 -3.28 -14.07 9.28
N ALA A 61 -2.21 -13.50 8.75
CA ALA A 61 -1.43 -14.15 7.70
C ALA A 61 -0.85 -15.51 8.11
N PHE A 62 -0.59 -15.70 9.41
CA PHE A 62 -0.01 -16.92 9.97
C PHE A 62 -0.91 -17.63 10.99
N GLY A 63 -2.09 -17.06 11.27
CA GLY A 63 -3.06 -17.62 12.21
C GLY A 63 -2.83 -17.24 13.67
N ASP A 64 -1.80 -16.45 13.98
CA ASP A 64 -1.54 -15.84 15.28
C ASP A 64 -2.40 -14.59 15.49
N LEU A 65 -3.00 -14.44 16.66
CA LEU A 65 -3.88 -13.34 17.03
C LEU A 65 -3.48 -12.84 18.44
N GLN A 66 -3.39 -11.52 18.61
CA GLN A 66 -3.11 -10.91 19.90
C GLN A 66 -4.31 -11.00 20.85
N TYR A 67 -5.50 -10.75 20.33
CA TYR A 67 -6.72 -10.73 21.14
C TYR A 67 -7.37 -12.11 21.23
N PRO A 68 -7.71 -12.59 22.46
CA PRO A 68 -8.38 -13.86 22.65
C PRO A 68 -9.86 -13.81 22.20
N PRO A 69 -10.56 -14.96 22.06
CA PRO A 69 -11.95 -15.01 21.59
C PRO A 69 -12.95 -14.20 22.43
N ASP A 70 -12.65 -13.98 23.70
CA ASP A 70 -13.49 -13.28 24.68
C ASP A 70 -13.03 -11.85 24.99
N PHE A 71 -12.16 -11.26 24.13
CA PHE A 71 -11.73 -9.88 24.29
C PHE A 71 -12.94 -8.93 24.28
N ARG A 72 -12.85 -7.84 25.04
CA ARG A 72 -13.96 -6.90 25.22
C ARG A 72 -13.85 -5.65 24.34
N ASN A 73 -12.65 -5.21 24.07
CA ASN A 73 -12.29 -4.07 23.21
C ASN A 73 -10.83 -4.19 22.82
N PHE A 74 -10.38 -3.44 21.84
CA PHE A 74 -8.97 -3.31 21.53
C PHE A 74 -8.22 -2.51 22.62
N ASP A 75 -6.93 -2.78 22.82
CA ASP A 75 -6.12 -2.15 23.88
C ASP A 75 -5.81 -0.67 23.63
N TYR A 76 -5.93 -0.24 22.38
CA TYR A 76 -5.65 1.13 21.94
C TYR A 76 -6.88 2.07 21.96
N VAL A 77 -7.97 1.67 22.59
CA VAL A 77 -9.18 2.50 22.71
C VAL A 77 -9.47 2.84 24.16
N ASP A 78 -10.22 3.93 24.38
CA ASP A 78 -10.92 4.13 25.64
C ASP A 78 -12.36 3.60 25.49
N PRO A 79 -12.71 2.50 26.19
CA PRO A 79 -14.07 1.91 26.08
C PRO A 79 -15.16 2.82 26.63
N GLN A 80 -14.81 3.86 27.41
CA GLN A 80 -15.71 4.85 27.97
C GLN A 80 -15.72 6.16 27.17
N ALA A 81 -15.00 6.23 26.06
CA ALA A 81 -14.95 7.42 25.20
C ALA A 81 -16.36 7.96 24.90
N PRO A 82 -16.66 9.23 25.20
CA PRO A 82 -17.98 9.79 24.97
C PRO A 82 -18.29 9.90 23.48
N LYS A 83 -19.55 9.67 23.12
CA LYS A 83 -20.03 9.86 21.77
C LYS A 83 -20.55 11.28 21.60
N GLY A 84 -20.21 11.93 20.46
CA GLY A 84 -20.70 13.29 20.16
C GLY A 84 -19.73 14.15 19.39
N GLY A 85 -20.21 15.34 19.02
CA GLY A 85 -19.39 16.37 18.36
C GLY A 85 -19.03 16.05 16.91
N THR A 86 -18.24 16.96 16.34
CA THR A 86 -17.79 16.89 14.94
C THR A 86 -16.27 16.82 14.88
N PHE A 87 -15.77 15.97 14.03
CA PHE A 87 -14.39 15.96 13.58
C PHE A 87 -14.33 16.40 12.12
N SER A 88 -13.34 17.23 11.76
CA SER A 88 -13.15 17.65 10.37
C SER A 88 -11.68 17.72 10.00
N GLN A 89 -11.38 17.28 8.78
CA GLN A 89 -10.02 17.24 8.23
C GLN A 89 -10.02 17.37 6.71
N ILE A 90 -8.85 17.61 6.13
CA ILE A 90 -8.60 17.26 4.72
C ILE A 90 -8.37 15.75 4.65
N GLY A 91 -8.92 15.07 3.64
CA GLY A 91 -8.76 13.64 3.46
C GLY A 91 -7.26 13.26 3.33
N PRO A 92 -6.76 12.30 4.13
CA PRO A 92 -5.34 12.01 4.21
C PRO A 92 -4.83 11.00 3.18
N SER A 93 -5.71 10.28 2.49
CA SER A 93 -5.34 9.09 1.71
C SER A 93 -5.84 9.12 0.28
N ILE A 94 -5.16 8.36 -0.58
CA ILE A 94 -5.65 7.97 -1.90
C ILE A 94 -5.77 6.45 -1.88
N ILE A 95 -7.01 5.97 -1.85
CA ILE A 95 -7.33 4.54 -1.95
C ILE A 95 -8.17 4.37 -3.21
N PHE A 96 -7.75 3.48 -4.10
CA PHE A 96 -8.41 3.23 -5.39
C PHE A 96 -8.54 4.51 -6.23
N ASN A 97 -9.77 5.00 -6.47
CA ASN A 97 -10.04 6.24 -7.21
C ASN A 97 -10.31 7.46 -6.30
N GLN A 98 -10.01 7.37 -4.99
CA GLN A 98 -10.14 8.54 -4.11
C GLN A 98 -9.12 9.63 -4.46
N ASN A 99 -9.54 10.89 -4.31
CA ASN A 99 -8.71 12.06 -4.52
C ASN A 99 -8.80 12.98 -3.28
N PHE A 100 -7.72 13.65 -2.91
CA PHE A 100 -7.73 14.60 -1.79
C PHE A 100 -7.91 16.07 -2.23
N LEU A 101 -7.95 16.35 -3.53
CA LEU A 101 -8.13 17.70 -4.09
C LEU A 101 -9.58 18.00 -4.48
N THR A 102 -10.38 16.97 -4.76
CA THR A 102 -11.77 17.10 -5.22
C THR A 102 -12.49 15.75 -5.13
N PHE A 103 -13.81 15.74 -5.34
CA PHE A 103 -14.56 14.53 -5.63
C PHE A 103 -15.77 14.81 -6.52
N ASN A 104 -16.16 13.84 -7.31
CA ASN A 104 -17.32 13.84 -8.19
C ASN A 104 -18.04 12.49 -8.21
N SER A 105 -17.66 11.58 -7.31
CA SER A 105 -18.25 10.25 -7.18
C SER A 105 -18.35 9.85 -5.71
N LEU A 106 -19.39 9.07 -5.37
CA LEU A 106 -19.53 8.35 -4.10
C LEU A 106 -19.23 6.84 -4.24
N ASN A 107 -18.80 6.41 -5.43
CA ASN A 107 -18.35 5.05 -5.66
C ASN A 107 -16.82 4.97 -5.63
N SER A 108 -16.24 4.52 -4.51
CA SER A 108 -14.80 4.42 -4.30
C SER A 108 -14.19 3.08 -4.76
N PHE A 109 -14.97 2.21 -5.37
CA PHE A 109 -14.53 0.84 -5.71
C PHE A 109 -14.34 0.59 -7.21
N ILE A 110 -14.48 1.62 -8.03
CA ILE A 110 -14.35 1.56 -9.49
C ILE A 110 -13.17 2.41 -9.97
N LEU A 111 -12.82 2.30 -11.26
CA LEU A 111 -11.72 3.09 -11.83
C LEU A 111 -12.12 4.54 -12.16
N ARG A 112 -13.39 4.76 -12.53
CA ARG A 112 -13.86 6.05 -13.05
C ARG A 112 -14.26 7.02 -11.94
N GLY A 113 -14.02 8.31 -12.17
CA GLY A 113 -14.35 9.39 -11.26
C GLY A 113 -13.35 9.55 -10.13
N ASP A 114 -13.45 10.70 -9.44
CA ASP A 114 -12.72 11.00 -8.21
C ASP A 114 -13.66 10.71 -7.03
N ALA A 115 -13.41 9.66 -6.28
CA ALA A 115 -14.28 9.29 -5.17
C ALA A 115 -14.05 10.14 -3.93
N ALA A 116 -15.13 10.34 -3.17
CA ALA A 116 -15.06 11.02 -1.89
C ALA A 116 -14.25 10.22 -0.86
N GLN A 117 -13.48 10.93 -0.03
CA GLN A 117 -12.77 10.37 1.13
C GLN A 117 -13.77 9.90 2.19
N GLY A 118 -13.47 8.81 2.89
CA GLY A 118 -14.28 8.32 4.00
C GLY A 118 -15.46 7.42 3.59
N MET A 119 -15.64 7.12 2.30
CA MET A 119 -16.71 6.24 1.84
C MET A 119 -16.66 4.85 2.47
N GLU A 120 -15.47 4.35 2.79
CA GLU A 120 -15.25 3.07 3.47
C GLU A 120 -15.95 2.97 4.83
N LEU A 121 -16.16 4.08 5.51
CA LEU A 121 -16.86 4.16 6.80
C LEU A 121 -18.37 3.84 6.70
N THR A 122 -18.91 3.88 5.49
CA THR A 122 -20.33 3.65 5.25
C THR A 122 -20.69 2.18 5.04
N PHE A 123 -19.70 1.30 4.92
CA PHE A 123 -19.90 -0.13 4.67
C PHE A 123 -19.33 -0.98 5.82
N ALA A 124 -19.99 -2.05 6.15
CA ALA A 124 -19.41 -3.12 6.94
C ALA A 124 -18.63 -4.08 6.02
N SER A 125 -17.65 -4.75 6.60
CA SER A 125 -16.90 -5.87 5.99
C SER A 125 -17.18 -7.16 6.77
N LEU A 126 -16.71 -8.29 6.28
CA LEU A 126 -16.79 -9.55 7.04
C LEU A 126 -16.03 -9.45 8.35
N MET A 127 -14.81 -8.91 8.29
CA MET A 127 -13.93 -8.74 9.45
C MET A 127 -13.26 -7.37 9.40
N THR A 128 -12.89 -6.82 10.54
CA THR A 128 -12.22 -5.52 10.67
C THR A 128 -10.79 -5.67 11.20
N ARG A 129 -9.90 -4.78 10.78
CA ARG A 129 -8.48 -4.81 11.14
C ARG A 129 -8.25 -4.33 12.58
N ALA A 130 -7.42 -5.05 13.33
CA ALA A 130 -6.75 -4.51 14.51
C ALA A 130 -5.55 -3.67 14.04
N ILE A 131 -5.53 -2.39 14.41
CA ILE A 131 -4.51 -1.44 13.93
C ILE A 131 -3.27 -1.35 14.83
N ASP A 132 -3.16 -2.24 15.79
CA ASP A 132 -1.98 -2.51 16.63
C ASP A 132 -1.30 -3.85 16.32
N GLU A 133 -1.88 -4.63 15.39
CA GLU A 133 -1.30 -5.86 14.87
C GLU A 133 -0.86 -5.70 13.40
N PRO A 134 0.17 -6.44 12.95
CA PRO A 134 0.68 -6.30 11.57
C PRO A 134 -0.37 -6.56 10.49
N ASP A 135 -1.24 -7.54 10.68
CA ASP A 135 -2.15 -8.03 9.64
C ASP A 135 -3.42 -8.75 10.16
N ALA A 136 -3.71 -8.70 11.47
CA ALA A 136 -4.86 -9.41 12.04
C ALA A 136 -6.21 -8.72 11.76
N LEU A 137 -7.22 -9.55 11.49
CA LEU A 137 -8.62 -9.15 11.34
C LEU A 137 -9.49 -9.91 12.32
N TYR A 138 -10.50 -9.22 12.89
CA TYR A 138 -11.47 -9.77 13.85
C TYR A 138 -12.89 -9.62 13.36
N GLY A 139 -13.77 -10.52 13.79
CA GLY A 139 -15.11 -10.64 13.27
C GLY A 139 -15.97 -9.38 13.43
N LEU A 140 -16.49 -8.86 12.31
CA LEU A 140 -17.45 -7.75 12.25
C LEU A 140 -18.81 -8.29 11.78
N ALA A 141 -19.13 -8.28 10.48
CA ALA A 141 -20.36 -8.89 9.97
C ALA A 141 -20.31 -10.43 10.08
N ALA A 142 -19.14 -11.05 9.96
CA ALA A 142 -18.92 -12.44 10.34
C ALA A 142 -18.60 -12.52 11.84
N ARG A 143 -19.33 -13.36 12.59
CA ARG A 143 -19.00 -13.64 13.99
C ARG A 143 -17.81 -14.59 14.12
N ALA A 144 -17.60 -15.45 13.12
CA ALA A 144 -16.51 -16.42 13.07
C ALA A 144 -16.23 -16.85 11.63
N VAL A 145 -15.08 -17.47 11.45
CA VAL A 145 -14.68 -18.13 10.21
C VAL A 145 -14.18 -19.55 10.51
N ARG A 146 -14.50 -20.50 9.63
CA ARG A 146 -13.93 -21.85 9.62
C ARG A 146 -13.04 -21.97 8.40
N ILE A 147 -11.83 -22.49 8.59
CA ILE A 147 -10.84 -22.62 7.54
C ILE A 147 -10.55 -24.12 7.36
N ALA A 148 -10.79 -24.61 6.15
CA ALA A 148 -10.51 -26.02 5.84
C ALA A 148 -9.00 -26.33 6.03
N PRO A 149 -8.64 -27.61 6.31
CA PRO A 149 -7.25 -27.99 6.59
C PRO A 149 -6.26 -27.69 5.44
N ASP A 150 -6.74 -27.60 4.21
CA ASP A 150 -5.95 -27.22 3.04
C ASP A 150 -5.67 -25.71 2.95
N GLY A 151 -6.30 -24.89 3.82
CA GLY A 151 -6.19 -23.44 3.81
C GLY A 151 -6.80 -22.74 2.58
N LEU A 152 -7.57 -23.47 1.76
CA LEU A 152 -8.10 -22.95 0.49
C LEU A 152 -9.59 -22.62 0.53
N THR A 153 -10.31 -23.11 1.55
CA THR A 153 -11.75 -22.90 1.72
C THR A 153 -12.01 -22.22 3.04
N TYR A 154 -12.66 -21.06 2.98
CA TYR A 154 -13.03 -20.24 4.13
C TYR A 154 -14.55 -20.15 4.20
N ARG A 155 -15.16 -20.58 5.32
CA ARG A 155 -16.58 -20.42 5.59
C ARG A 155 -16.79 -19.36 6.65
N PHE A 156 -17.32 -18.21 6.26
CA PHE A 156 -17.69 -17.12 7.17
C PHE A 156 -19.12 -17.32 7.68
N LEU A 157 -19.30 -17.18 8.99
CA LEU A 157 -20.57 -17.32 9.69
C LEU A 157 -21.06 -15.94 10.09
N LEU A 158 -22.10 -15.44 9.43
CA LEU A 158 -22.58 -14.08 9.61
C LEU A 158 -23.42 -13.91 10.87
N ARG A 159 -23.45 -12.70 11.38
CA ARG A 159 -24.31 -12.27 12.47
C ARG A 159 -25.73 -12.04 11.95
N PRO A 160 -26.76 -12.64 12.54
CA PRO A 160 -28.14 -12.45 12.09
C PRO A 160 -28.69 -11.04 12.38
N GLU A 161 -28.05 -10.28 13.29
CA GLU A 161 -28.37 -8.88 13.58
C GLU A 161 -27.81 -7.88 12.59
N ALA A 162 -26.90 -8.27 11.68
CA ALA A 162 -26.33 -7.36 10.70
C ALA A 162 -27.39 -6.80 9.74
N ARG A 163 -27.38 -5.48 9.52
CA ARG A 163 -28.39 -4.74 8.76
C ARG A 163 -27.75 -3.66 7.88
N PHE A 164 -28.41 -3.36 6.78
CA PHE A 164 -28.17 -2.12 6.03
C PHE A 164 -28.84 -0.93 6.72
N HIS A 165 -28.53 0.28 6.28
CA HIS A 165 -29.01 1.54 6.88
C HIS A 165 -30.52 1.75 6.71
N ASP A 166 -31.16 1.05 5.78
CA ASP A 166 -32.63 1.04 5.61
C ASP A 166 -33.33 0.00 6.48
N GLY A 167 -32.57 -0.74 7.30
CA GLY A 167 -33.07 -1.80 8.18
C GLY A 167 -33.17 -3.17 7.51
N SER A 168 -32.97 -3.31 6.21
CA SER A 168 -32.96 -4.61 5.53
C SER A 168 -31.83 -5.50 6.03
N PRO A 169 -31.99 -6.84 6.10
CA PRO A 169 -30.97 -7.75 6.58
C PRO A 169 -29.77 -7.77 5.63
N LEU A 170 -28.55 -7.80 6.20
CA LEU A 170 -27.32 -8.07 5.50
C LEU A 170 -27.09 -9.58 5.52
N THR A 171 -27.04 -10.22 4.35
CA THR A 171 -27.00 -11.67 4.21
C THR A 171 -25.75 -12.17 3.50
N ALA A 172 -25.53 -13.49 3.55
CA ALA A 172 -24.45 -14.14 2.80
C ALA A 172 -24.61 -13.99 1.27
N HIS A 173 -25.84 -13.75 0.80
CA HIS A 173 -26.10 -13.45 -0.61
C HIS A 173 -25.52 -12.09 -1.02
N ASP A 174 -25.55 -11.09 -0.12
CA ASP A 174 -24.94 -9.79 -0.35
C ASP A 174 -23.42 -9.90 -0.36
N VAL A 175 -22.84 -10.70 0.53
CA VAL A 175 -21.38 -10.98 0.54
C VAL A 175 -20.95 -11.66 -0.76
N ALA A 176 -21.62 -12.72 -1.18
CA ALA A 176 -21.30 -13.43 -2.41
C ALA A 176 -21.41 -12.51 -3.64
N TYR A 177 -22.46 -11.68 -3.68
CA TYR A 177 -22.64 -10.66 -4.70
C TYR A 177 -21.48 -9.66 -4.70
N SER A 178 -21.12 -9.10 -3.54
CA SER A 178 -20.07 -8.09 -3.39
C SER A 178 -18.72 -8.60 -3.91
N LEU A 179 -18.33 -9.78 -3.45
CA LEU A 179 -17.04 -10.37 -3.87
C LEU A 179 -17.02 -10.68 -5.37
N LYS A 180 -18.15 -11.09 -5.94
CA LYS A 180 -18.28 -11.31 -7.38
C LYS A 180 -18.17 -10.01 -8.16
N ILE A 181 -18.97 -8.99 -7.83
CA ILE A 181 -19.00 -7.74 -8.60
C ILE A 181 -17.68 -6.98 -8.48
N LEU A 182 -17.06 -6.96 -7.30
CA LEU A 182 -15.74 -6.35 -7.07
C LEU A 182 -14.63 -7.07 -7.84
N LYS A 183 -14.70 -8.39 -7.99
CA LYS A 183 -13.77 -9.15 -8.82
C LYS A 183 -13.93 -8.88 -10.31
N GLU A 184 -15.17 -8.72 -10.79
CA GLU A 184 -15.50 -8.58 -12.21
C GLU A 184 -15.43 -7.14 -12.71
N GLN A 185 -15.85 -6.16 -11.88
CA GLN A 185 -16.07 -4.77 -12.27
C GLN A 185 -15.40 -3.76 -11.32
N GLY A 186 -14.69 -4.22 -10.29
CA GLY A 186 -14.02 -3.36 -9.33
C GLY A 186 -12.80 -2.65 -9.92
N HIS A 187 -12.25 -1.73 -9.13
CA HIS A 187 -10.99 -1.06 -9.45
C HIS A 187 -9.88 -2.08 -9.76
N PRO A 188 -8.98 -1.84 -10.74
CA PRO A 188 -7.93 -2.79 -11.11
C PRO A 188 -7.11 -3.33 -9.94
N GLN A 189 -6.82 -2.54 -8.93
CA GLN A 189 -6.15 -3.01 -7.71
C GLN A 189 -6.96 -4.08 -6.97
N ILE A 190 -8.30 -3.96 -6.94
CA ILE A 190 -9.19 -4.97 -6.32
C ILE A 190 -9.23 -6.23 -7.19
N THR A 191 -9.44 -6.08 -8.50
CA THR A 191 -9.57 -7.24 -9.41
C THR A 191 -8.29 -8.06 -9.46
N ILE A 192 -7.12 -7.41 -9.42
CA ILE A 192 -5.80 -8.08 -9.35
C ILE A 192 -5.67 -8.88 -8.05
N MET A 193 -6.01 -8.32 -6.92
CA MET A 193 -5.97 -9.02 -5.63
C MET A 193 -6.95 -10.20 -5.59
N LEU A 194 -8.12 -10.06 -6.20
CA LEU A 194 -9.15 -11.10 -6.24
C LEU A 194 -8.94 -12.16 -7.33
N ARG A 195 -7.91 -12.06 -8.18
CA ARG A 195 -7.65 -13.03 -9.28
C ARG A 195 -7.51 -14.48 -8.79
N ASP A 196 -7.03 -14.66 -7.55
CA ASP A 196 -6.78 -15.97 -6.95
C ASP A 196 -7.93 -16.46 -6.05
N MET A 197 -8.97 -15.67 -5.87
CA MET A 197 -10.26 -16.14 -5.38
C MET A 197 -10.99 -16.88 -6.52
N ILE A 198 -11.37 -18.12 -6.31
CA ILE A 198 -12.12 -18.90 -7.30
C ILE A 198 -13.54 -18.40 -7.36
N ASP A 199 -14.27 -18.53 -6.24
CA ASP A 199 -15.65 -18.07 -6.10
C ASP A 199 -16.02 -17.77 -4.63
N ALA A 200 -17.19 -17.14 -4.48
CA ALA A 200 -17.87 -16.95 -3.21
C ALA A 200 -19.33 -17.38 -3.37
N ARG A 201 -19.83 -18.22 -2.46
CA ARG A 201 -21.19 -18.78 -2.52
C ARG A 201 -21.88 -18.70 -1.18
N ALA A 202 -23.09 -18.15 -1.13
CA ALA A 202 -23.97 -18.28 0.00
C ALA A 202 -24.47 -19.73 0.10
N LEU A 203 -24.37 -20.34 1.28
CA LEU A 203 -24.96 -21.63 1.58
C LEU A 203 -26.38 -21.47 2.12
N ASP A 204 -26.57 -20.42 2.90
CA ASP A 204 -27.84 -19.96 3.49
C ASP A 204 -27.70 -18.44 3.75
N ASP A 205 -28.65 -17.80 4.41
CA ASP A 205 -28.65 -16.37 4.69
C ASP A 205 -27.46 -15.92 5.58
N HIS A 206 -26.89 -16.82 6.37
CA HIS A 206 -25.88 -16.51 7.38
C HIS A 206 -24.54 -17.23 7.16
N SER A 207 -24.36 -17.89 6.03
CA SER A 207 -23.19 -18.71 5.78
C SER A 207 -22.70 -18.51 4.35
N VAL A 208 -21.49 -18.00 4.18
CA VAL A 208 -20.83 -17.83 2.88
C VAL A 208 -19.52 -18.61 2.84
N VAL A 209 -19.28 -19.33 1.75
CA VAL A 209 -18.03 -20.03 1.49
C VAL A 209 -17.26 -19.29 0.40
N VAL A 210 -15.99 -19.01 0.66
CA VAL A 210 -15.04 -18.44 -0.28
C VAL A 210 -13.95 -19.47 -0.56
N ARG A 211 -13.65 -19.72 -1.83
CA ARG A 211 -12.62 -20.64 -2.26
C ARG A 211 -11.52 -19.94 -3.00
N PHE A 212 -10.29 -20.39 -2.74
CA PHE A 212 -9.06 -19.83 -3.33
C PHE A 212 -8.32 -20.87 -4.15
N LYS A 213 -7.46 -20.41 -5.06
CA LYS A 213 -6.49 -21.25 -5.77
C LYS A 213 -5.40 -21.73 -4.79
N GLU A 214 -4.78 -22.86 -5.11
CA GLU A 214 -3.65 -23.41 -4.34
C GLU A 214 -2.47 -22.41 -4.30
N LYS A 215 -2.12 -21.86 -5.46
CA LYS A 215 -1.11 -20.80 -5.55
C LYS A 215 -1.80 -19.44 -5.45
N ARG A 216 -1.69 -18.80 -4.30
CA ARG A 216 -2.21 -17.46 -4.03
C ARG A 216 -1.27 -16.69 -3.11
N ALA A 217 -1.35 -15.38 -3.15
CA ALA A 217 -0.68 -14.56 -2.15
C ALA A 217 -1.31 -14.78 -0.76
N ARG A 218 -0.49 -14.71 0.29
CA ARG A 218 -0.87 -15.01 1.68
C ARG A 218 -1.97 -14.10 2.20
N ASP A 219 -1.95 -12.84 1.80
CA ASP A 219 -2.84 -11.78 2.24
C ASP A 219 -4.20 -11.75 1.53
N VAL A 220 -4.40 -12.55 0.47
CA VAL A 220 -5.68 -12.57 -0.28
C VAL A 220 -6.89 -12.88 0.59
N PRO A 221 -6.88 -13.87 1.52
CA PRO A 221 -8.04 -14.09 2.39
C PRO A 221 -8.32 -12.92 3.35
N LEU A 222 -7.28 -12.24 3.82
CA LEU A 222 -7.39 -11.04 4.66
C LEU A 222 -8.02 -9.90 3.86
N PHE A 223 -7.53 -9.69 2.64
CA PHE A 223 -8.09 -8.69 1.74
C PHE A 223 -9.58 -8.96 1.46
N VAL A 224 -9.94 -10.18 1.12
CA VAL A 224 -11.35 -10.60 0.90
C VAL A 224 -12.21 -10.30 2.13
N ALA A 225 -11.74 -10.63 3.32
CA ALA A 225 -12.48 -10.43 4.56
C ALA A 225 -12.65 -8.94 4.93
N SER A 226 -11.79 -8.05 4.42
CA SER A 226 -11.84 -6.60 4.65
C SER A 226 -12.63 -5.81 3.60
N LEU A 227 -13.04 -6.43 2.50
CA LEU A 227 -13.81 -5.76 1.44
C LEU A 227 -15.21 -5.36 1.90
N PRO A 228 -15.78 -4.27 1.34
CA PRO A 228 -17.13 -3.81 1.70
C PRO A 228 -18.20 -4.82 1.28
N ILE A 229 -19.24 -4.93 2.10
CA ILE A 229 -20.43 -5.69 1.76
C ILE A 229 -21.45 -4.73 1.16
N LEU A 230 -21.74 -4.93 -0.12
CA LEU A 230 -22.65 -4.13 -0.94
C LEU A 230 -24.04 -4.78 -0.96
N SER A 231 -25.10 -3.99 -0.95
CA SER A 231 -26.46 -4.51 -1.06
C SER A 231 -26.76 -5.01 -2.48
N ARG A 232 -26.99 -6.31 -2.62
CA ARG A 232 -27.40 -6.91 -3.89
C ARG A 232 -28.71 -6.30 -4.40
N ALA A 233 -29.66 -6.02 -3.48
CA ALA A 233 -30.93 -5.42 -3.83
C ALA A 233 -30.78 -3.97 -4.36
N TYR A 234 -29.92 -3.18 -3.76
CA TYR A 234 -29.62 -1.81 -4.22
C TYR A 234 -29.07 -1.80 -5.63
N TYR A 235 -28.07 -2.65 -5.93
CA TYR A 235 -27.42 -2.72 -7.24
C TYR A 235 -28.18 -3.57 -8.27
N ALA A 236 -29.27 -4.20 -7.92
CA ALA A 236 -30.14 -4.90 -8.89
C ALA A 236 -30.77 -3.96 -9.93
N THR A 237 -30.91 -2.68 -9.59
CA THR A 237 -31.52 -1.64 -10.44
C THR A 237 -30.57 -0.50 -10.81
N ARG A 238 -29.29 -0.60 -10.42
CA ARG A 238 -28.25 0.43 -10.64
C ARG A 238 -26.96 -0.21 -11.13
N PRO A 239 -26.34 0.33 -12.21
CA PRO A 239 -25.05 -0.16 -12.65
C PRO A 239 -23.97 0.08 -11.61
N PHE A 240 -23.18 -0.95 -11.26
CA PHE A 240 -22.09 -0.83 -10.29
C PHE A 240 -20.93 0.05 -10.79
N GLU A 241 -20.60 0.00 -12.07
CA GLU A 241 -19.49 0.75 -12.69
C GLU A 241 -19.78 2.24 -12.90
N GLU A 242 -20.94 2.72 -12.47
CA GLU A 242 -21.33 4.11 -12.67
C GLU A 242 -20.67 5.03 -11.65
N SER A 243 -20.02 6.09 -12.16
CA SER A 243 -19.50 7.18 -11.33
C SER A 243 -20.64 8.16 -11.07
N THR A 244 -21.16 8.15 -9.84
CA THR A 244 -22.35 8.93 -9.46
C THR A 244 -22.18 9.56 -8.09
N LEU A 245 -22.96 10.60 -7.82
CA LEU A 245 -23.15 11.20 -6.49
C LEU A 245 -24.39 10.63 -5.77
N ASP A 246 -25.04 9.61 -6.31
CA ASP A 246 -26.10 8.87 -5.61
C ASP A 246 -25.54 8.19 -4.38
N ILE A 247 -26.23 8.38 -3.24
CA ILE A 247 -25.79 7.80 -1.97
C ILE A 247 -26.00 6.29 -2.00
N PRO A 248 -24.92 5.48 -1.89
CA PRO A 248 -25.07 4.03 -1.84
C PRO A 248 -25.70 3.57 -0.52
N LEU A 249 -26.43 2.45 -0.57
CA LEU A 249 -26.97 1.83 0.63
C LEU A 249 -25.84 1.16 1.42
N GLY A 250 -25.47 1.75 2.54
CA GLY A 250 -24.42 1.28 3.43
C GLY A 250 -24.91 0.42 4.58
N SER A 251 -23.98 -0.11 5.35
CA SER A 251 -24.21 -0.97 6.53
C SER A 251 -23.21 -0.67 7.67
N GLY A 252 -22.35 0.33 7.47
CA GLY A 252 -21.27 0.71 8.38
C GLY A 252 -21.69 1.63 9.52
N PRO A 253 -20.73 2.04 10.36
CA PRO A 253 -20.99 2.90 11.52
C PRO A 253 -21.39 4.34 11.17
N TYR A 254 -21.11 4.77 9.95
CA TYR A 254 -21.49 6.08 9.41
C TYR A 254 -22.31 5.92 8.14
N ARG A 255 -23.12 6.91 7.84
CA ARG A 255 -23.82 7.08 6.56
C ARG A 255 -23.47 8.42 5.94
N VAL A 256 -23.55 8.53 4.63
CA VAL A 256 -23.38 9.80 3.94
C VAL A 256 -24.44 10.79 4.43
N GLY A 257 -24.01 11.94 4.89
CA GLY A 257 -24.85 13.08 5.27
C GLY A 257 -24.90 14.13 4.17
N GLU A 258 -24.78 15.39 4.54
CA GLU A 258 -24.74 16.51 3.60
C GLU A 258 -23.37 16.57 2.89
N PHE A 259 -23.37 17.04 1.66
CA PHE A 259 -22.14 17.30 0.90
C PHE A 259 -22.33 18.37 -0.18
N GLU A 260 -21.21 18.96 -0.58
CA GLU A 260 -21.12 19.81 -1.77
C GLU A 260 -20.03 19.26 -2.68
N GLY A 261 -20.40 18.76 -3.85
CA GLY A 261 -19.49 18.06 -4.77
C GLY A 261 -18.20 18.84 -5.03
N GLY A 262 -17.07 18.16 -4.85
CA GLY A 262 -15.73 18.72 -5.04
C GLY A 262 -15.26 19.69 -3.94
N ARG A 263 -16.06 19.96 -2.91
CA ARG A 263 -15.71 20.92 -1.84
C ARG A 263 -15.67 20.29 -0.45
N TRP A 264 -16.70 19.57 -0.05
CA TRP A 264 -16.75 18.90 1.25
C TRP A 264 -17.81 17.82 1.29
N ILE A 265 -17.62 16.84 2.16
CA ILE A 265 -18.57 15.77 2.46
C ILE A 265 -18.59 15.50 3.96
N ALA A 266 -19.79 15.27 4.49
CA ALA A 266 -20.00 14.87 5.88
C ALA A 266 -20.59 13.46 5.97
N TYR A 267 -20.22 12.74 7.03
CA TYR A 267 -20.75 11.43 7.39
C TYR A 267 -21.35 11.52 8.77
N ASP A 268 -22.60 11.12 8.90
CA ASP A 268 -23.32 11.12 10.17
C ASP A 268 -23.30 9.74 10.81
N ARG A 269 -22.96 9.68 12.09
CA ARG A 269 -22.90 8.42 12.84
C ARG A 269 -24.29 7.78 12.92
N VAL A 270 -24.38 6.50 12.63
CA VAL A 270 -25.60 5.69 12.81
C VAL A 270 -25.70 5.32 14.29
N LYS A 271 -26.61 5.99 15.02
CA LYS A 271 -26.71 5.89 16.49
C LYS A 271 -27.11 4.50 16.97
N ASP A 272 -27.93 3.81 16.20
CA ASP A 272 -28.46 2.46 16.42
C ASP A 272 -27.78 1.41 15.54
N TRP A 273 -26.54 1.69 15.11
CA TRP A 273 -25.78 0.75 14.31
C TRP A 273 -25.66 -0.63 14.98
N TRP A 274 -26.00 -1.68 14.25
CA TRP A 274 -26.04 -3.05 14.75
C TRP A 274 -24.72 -3.53 15.37
N GLY A 275 -23.58 -3.03 14.85
CA GLY A 275 -22.23 -3.39 15.31
C GLY A 275 -21.71 -2.61 16.53
N ALA A 276 -22.45 -1.62 17.03
CA ALA A 276 -21.95 -0.67 18.04
C ALA A 276 -21.51 -1.31 19.38
N LYS A 277 -22.02 -2.49 19.72
CA LYS A 277 -21.71 -3.22 20.96
C LYS A 277 -20.70 -4.36 20.76
N LEU A 278 -20.21 -4.56 19.55
CA LEU A 278 -19.21 -5.59 19.29
C LEU A 278 -17.84 -5.19 19.85
N PRO A 279 -17.04 -6.12 20.37
CA PRO A 279 -15.70 -5.84 20.89
C PRO A 279 -14.83 -5.02 19.93
N VAL A 280 -14.95 -5.27 18.64
CA VAL A 280 -14.23 -4.57 17.56
C VAL A 280 -14.71 -3.13 17.30
N ALA A 281 -15.76 -2.68 17.98
CA ALA A 281 -16.34 -1.34 17.80
C ALA A 281 -16.40 -0.51 19.09
N ILE A 282 -16.21 -1.14 20.26
CA ILE A 282 -16.21 -0.43 21.55
C ILE A 282 -15.04 0.54 21.58
N GLY A 283 -15.30 1.80 21.98
CA GLY A 283 -14.30 2.86 22.02
C GLY A 283 -13.93 3.47 20.67
N LEU A 284 -14.54 3.00 19.56
CA LEU A 284 -14.37 3.53 18.21
C LEU A 284 -15.61 4.29 17.74
N TYR A 285 -15.49 5.04 16.63
CA TYR A 285 -16.60 5.77 16.00
C TYR A 285 -17.29 6.74 16.96
N ASN A 286 -16.51 7.59 17.64
CA ASN A 286 -16.99 8.40 18.74
C ASN A 286 -17.63 9.71 18.29
N PHE A 287 -17.30 10.24 17.12
CA PHE A 287 -17.87 11.49 16.61
C PHE A 287 -19.27 11.28 16.03
N ASP A 288 -20.18 12.24 16.29
CA ASP A 288 -21.51 12.23 15.66
C ASP A 288 -21.44 12.58 14.17
N ARG A 289 -20.44 13.40 13.79
CA ARG A 289 -20.20 13.80 12.40
C ARG A 289 -18.70 13.79 12.09
N LEU A 290 -18.34 13.17 10.98
CA LEU A 290 -17.04 13.30 10.34
C LEU A 290 -17.19 14.14 9.08
N ARG A 291 -16.31 15.12 8.86
CA ARG A 291 -16.35 15.98 7.69
C ARG A 291 -14.98 16.04 7.02
N PHE A 292 -14.97 15.87 5.71
CA PHE A 292 -13.78 15.97 4.86
C PHE A 292 -13.90 17.21 3.98
N GLU A 293 -12.88 18.06 4.05
CA GLU A 293 -12.74 19.28 3.25
C GLU A 293 -11.79 19.02 2.08
N TYR A 294 -12.02 19.70 0.96
CA TYR A 294 -11.21 19.59 -0.24
C TYR A 294 -10.69 20.96 -0.64
N TYR A 295 -9.38 21.04 -0.85
CA TYR A 295 -8.70 22.24 -1.29
C TYR A 295 -7.79 21.89 -2.47
N ARG A 296 -7.93 22.62 -3.57
CA ARG A 296 -7.08 22.43 -4.75
C ARG A 296 -5.65 22.93 -4.53
N ASP A 297 -5.48 23.83 -3.57
CA ASP A 297 -4.20 24.39 -3.20
C ASP A 297 -3.89 24.09 -1.74
N ARG A 298 -2.67 23.63 -1.46
CA ARG A 298 -2.23 23.23 -0.11
C ARG A 298 -2.08 24.41 0.84
N ASP A 299 -1.71 25.60 0.32
CA ASP A 299 -1.55 26.81 1.12
C ASP A 299 -2.93 27.37 1.52
N VAL A 300 -3.90 27.38 0.59
CA VAL A 300 -5.29 27.68 0.91
C VAL A 300 -5.86 26.70 1.93
N GLY A 301 -5.54 25.43 1.81
CA GLY A 301 -5.89 24.41 2.81
C GLY A 301 -5.27 24.68 4.18
N PHE A 302 -4.04 25.19 4.24
CA PHE A 302 -3.42 25.59 5.50
C PHE A 302 -4.14 26.80 6.12
N GLU A 303 -4.49 27.82 5.34
CA GLU A 303 -5.28 28.98 5.81
C GLU A 303 -6.67 28.55 6.31
N GLY A 304 -7.31 27.57 5.66
CA GLY A 304 -8.55 26.97 6.14
C GLY A 304 -8.41 26.36 7.54
N PHE A 305 -7.29 25.70 7.85
CA PHE A 305 -7.00 25.17 9.18
C PHE A 305 -6.78 26.28 10.21
N THR A 306 -5.97 27.28 9.88
CA THR A 306 -5.70 28.41 10.78
C THR A 306 -6.95 29.25 11.06
N GLY A 307 -7.85 29.37 10.07
CA GLY A 307 -9.16 30.01 10.17
C GLY A 307 -10.26 29.13 10.80
N LYS A 308 -9.93 27.92 11.28
CA LYS A 308 -10.86 26.98 11.91
C LYS A 308 -12.01 26.50 11.00
N THR A 309 -11.80 26.49 9.68
CA THR A 309 -12.76 25.87 8.74
C THR A 309 -12.82 24.37 8.95
N TYR A 310 -11.70 23.75 9.31
CA TYR A 310 -11.62 22.37 9.76
C TYR A 310 -10.68 22.26 10.97
N LEU A 311 -10.75 21.13 11.69
CA LEU A 311 -10.30 21.04 13.07
C LEU A 311 -9.02 20.24 13.27
N PHE A 312 -8.66 19.38 12.30
CA PHE A 312 -7.50 18.50 12.36
C PHE A 312 -6.74 18.53 11.04
N ARG A 313 -5.42 18.61 11.12
CA ARG A 313 -4.53 18.57 9.96
C ARG A 313 -3.34 17.66 10.23
N GLU A 314 -3.07 16.73 9.31
CA GLU A 314 -1.78 16.07 9.20
C GLU A 314 -0.93 16.82 8.18
N GLU A 315 0.31 17.13 8.55
CA GLU A 315 1.23 17.89 7.70
C GLU A 315 2.27 16.95 7.07
N PHE A 316 2.38 17.03 5.75
CA PHE A 316 3.32 16.22 4.98
C PHE A 316 4.51 17.02 4.46
N THR A 317 4.51 18.35 4.63
CA THR A 317 5.53 19.25 4.11
C THR A 317 6.41 19.76 5.24
N SER A 318 7.67 19.34 5.27
CA SER A 318 8.63 19.73 6.32
C SER A 318 8.81 21.24 6.44
N ARG A 319 8.82 21.94 5.32
CA ARG A 319 8.89 23.42 5.30
C ARG A 319 7.71 24.04 6.04
N THR A 320 6.48 23.64 5.69
CA THR A 320 5.27 24.16 6.34
C THR A 320 5.28 23.82 7.83
N TRP A 321 5.59 22.57 8.19
CA TRP A 321 5.67 22.12 9.59
C TRP A 321 6.65 22.92 10.42
N SER A 322 7.82 23.27 9.85
CA SER A 322 8.88 23.96 10.55
C SER A 322 8.73 25.47 10.58
N THR A 323 8.04 26.10 9.59
CA THR A 323 8.06 27.56 9.45
C THR A 323 6.70 28.25 9.58
N ARG A 324 5.58 27.52 9.47
CA ARG A 324 4.24 28.15 9.45
C ARG A 324 3.39 27.88 10.68
N TYR A 325 3.74 26.91 11.50
CA TYR A 325 2.99 26.59 12.73
C TYR A 325 3.39 27.50 13.90
N ASP A 326 3.33 28.82 13.67
CA ASP A 326 3.53 29.90 14.65
C ASP A 326 2.46 30.99 14.48
N PHE A 327 1.19 30.59 14.39
CA PHE A 327 0.06 31.50 14.33
C PHE A 327 -0.59 31.70 15.72
N PRO A 328 -1.46 32.74 15.91
CA PRO A 328 -1.99 33.10 17.22
C PRO A 328 -2.58 31.91 18.02
N ALA A 329 -3.39 31.06 17.40
CA ALA A 329 -4.03 29.97 18.10
C ALA A 329 -3.03 28.90 18.63
N ILE A 330 -1.85 28.74 18.00
CA ILE A 330 -0.75 27.89 18.52
C ILE A 330 -0.14 28.56 19.78
N ARG A 331 0.21 29.86 19.68
CA ARG A 331 0.82 30.59 20.79
C ARG A 331 -0.09 30.69 22.02
N GLU A 332 -1.40 30.75 21.80
CA GLU A 332 -2.44 30.77 22.83
C GLU A 332 -2.81 29.40 23.36
N GLY A 333 -2.23 28.33 22.82
CA GLY A 333 -2.48 26.94 23.23
C GLY A 333 -3.86 26.39 22.79
N ARG A 334 -4.59 27.12 21.94
CA ARG A 334 -5.88 26.66 21.37
C ARG A 334 -5.72 25.62 20.28
N VAL A 335 -4.56 25.59 19.60
CA VAL A 335 -4.16 24.55 18.67
C VAL A 335 -2.97 23.81 19.25
N LYS A 336 -3.03 22.50 19.22
CA LYS A 336 -1.92 21.59 19.59
C LYS A 336 -1.16 21.19 18.35
N LYS A 337 0.16 21.03 18.52
CA LYS A 337 1.08 20.52 17.51
C LYS A 337 1.81 19.34 18.12
N GLU A 338 1.66 18.16 17.54
CA GLU A 338 2.19 16.91 18.08
C GLU A 338 2.86 16.08 17.00
N VAL A 339 3.79 15.24 17.41
CA VAL A 339 4.48 14.25 16.59
C VAL A 339 4.12 12.89 17.16
N LEU A 340 3.30 12.14 16.44
CA LEU A 340 2.91 10.78 16.83
C LEU A 340 3.85 9.78 16.16
N PRO A 341 4.35 8.75 16.87
CA PRO A 341 5.17 7.70 16.27
C PRO A 341 4.37 6.91 15.23
N ASP A 342 5.03 6.46 14.17
CA ASP A 342 4.50 5.57 13.16
C ASP A 342 5.41 4.33 13.07
N GLU A 343 4.87 3.15 13.37
CA GLU A 343 5.59 1.88 13.30
C GLU A 343 5.25 1.09 12.01
N THR A 344 4.54 1.71 11.06
CA THR A 344 4.31 1.07 9.75
C THR A 344 5.62 1.04 8.96
N PRO A 345 5.87 -0.04 8.20
CA PRO A 345 7.01 -0.07 7.30
C PRO A 345 6.98 1.10 6.32
N SER A 346 8.02 1.91 6.32
CA SER A 346 8.13 3.06 5.41
C SER A 346 8.63 2.67 4.02
N GLY A 347 9.18 1.46 3.87
CA GLY A 347 9.67 0.92 2.62
C GLY A 347 10.95 1.60 2.11
N ALA A 348 11.16 1.50 0.82
CA ALA A 348 12.32 2.00 0.10
C ALA A 348 11.98 3.29 -0.66
N GLN A 349 12.65 4.39 -0.34
CA GLN A 349 12.66 5.60 -1.15
C GLN A 349 14.11 5.95 -1.48
N GLY A 350 14.41 6.09 -2.77
CA GLY A 350 15.79 6.37 -3.20
C GLY A 350 15.95 6.58 -4.69
N TRP A 351 17.15 6.86 -5.09
CA TRP A 351 17.58 6.85 -6.49
C TRP A 351 18.00 5.45 -6.89
N PHE A 352 17.16 4.77 -7.69
CA PHE A 352 17.42 3.43 -8.20
C PHE A 352 18.33 3.49 -9.43
N ILE A 353 19.43 2.74 -9.40
CA ILE A 353 20.47 2.72 -10.43
C ILE A 353 20.16 1.61 -11.42
N ASN A 354 19.99 1.94 -12.69
CA ASN A 354 19.69 0.94 -13.73
C ASN A 354 20.92 0.09 -14.08
N THR A 355 21.07 -1.05 -13.42
CA THR A 355 22.23 -1.96 -13.62
C THR A 355 22.21 -2.69 -14.96
N ARG A 356 21.15 -2.53 -15.78
CA ARG A 356 21.14 -3.00 -17.18
C ARG A 356 22.12 -2.20 -18.04
N ARG A 357 22.39 -0.93 -17.65
CA ARG A 357 23.39 -0.10 -18.29
C ARG A 357 24.80 -0.60 -17.95
N GLU A 358 25.64 -0.88 -18.95
CA GLU A 358 26.98 -1.47 -18.79
C GLU A 358 27.84 -0.73 -17.76
N LYS A 359 27.80 0.61 -17.78
CA LYS A 359 28.57 1.46 -16.84
C LYS A 359 28.23 1.16 -15.37
N PHE A 360 27.01 0.74 -15.05
CA PHE A 360 26.57 0.48 -13.68
C PHE A 360 26.72 -0.98 -13.24
N LYS A 361 27.24 -1.87 -14.06
CA LYS A 361 27.49 -3.26 -13.64
C LYS A 361 28.53 -3.36 -12.53
N ASN A 362 29.51 -2.43 -12.50
CA ASN A 362 30.55 -2.42 -11.48
C ASN A 362 29.99 -1.93 -10.13
N PRO A 363 30.00 -2.77 -9.06
CA PRO A 363 29.47 -2.39 -7.75
C PRO A 363 30.24 -1.25 -7.09
N LYS A 364 31.55 -1.08 -7.36
CA LYS A 364 32.35 0.02 -6.82
C LYS A 364 31.89 1.38 -7.34
N LEU A 365 31.43 1.46 -8.60
CA LEU A 365 30.81 2.67 -9.10
C LEU A 365 29.52 2.98 -8.35
N ARG A 366 28.65 1.98 -8.16
CA ARG A 366 27.39 2.16 -7.43
C ARG A 366 27.64 2.56 -5.97
N GLU A 367 28.67 2.00 -5.35
CA GLU A 367 29.09 2.38 -4.00
C GLU A 367 29.61 3.83 -3.96
N ALA A 368 30.44 4.25 -4.93
CA ALA A 368 30.96 5.61 -5.00
C ALA A 368 29.85 6.68 -5.07
N LEU A 369 28.73 6.37 -5.74
CA LEU A 369 27.58 7.28 -5.79
C LEU A 369 26.98 7.52 -4.40
N ASN A 370 26.93 6.49 -3.53
CA ASN A 370 26.45 6.61 -2.15
C ASN A 370 27.32 7.57 -1.30
N TYR A 371 28.63 7.64 -1.57
CA TYR A 371 29.54 8.55 -0.88
C TYR A 371 29.46 10.00 -1.38
N ALA A 372 28.90 10.25 -2.55
CA ALA A 372 28.76 11.59 -3.12
C ALA A 372 27.47 12.31 -2.66
N PHE A 373 26.50 11.60 -2.11
CA PHE A 373 25.27 12.20 -1.62
C PHE A 373 25.40 12.64 -0.16
N ASP A 374 25.35 13.96 0.09
CA ASP A 374 25.36 14.54 1.43
C ASP A 374 23.93 14.67 1.96
N PHE A 375 23.48 13.64 2.70
CA PHE A 375 22.16 13.61 3.29
C PHE A 375 22.03 14.64 4.42
N GLU A 376 23.02 14.76 5.29
CA GLU A 376 22.97 15.62 6.47
C GLU A 376 22.79 17.09 6.07
N TRP A 377 23.51 17.55 5.05
CA TRP A 377 23.32 18.90 4.51
C TRP A 377 21.93 19.07 3.89
N THR A 378 21.49 18.09 3.09
CA THR A 378 20.19 18.11 2.41
C THR A 378 19.06 18.13 3.44
N ASN A 379 19.13 17.27 4.47
CA ASN A 379 18.15 17.22 5.53
C ASN A 379 18.09 18.55 6.31
N LYS A 380 19.25 19.08 6.68
CA LYS A 380 19.34 20.36 7.44
C LYS A 380 18.83 21.55 6.66
N ASN A 381 19.27 21.70 5.40
CA ASN A 381 19.08 22.96 4.66
C ASN A 381 17.83 22.97 3.75
N ILE A 382 17.40 21.81 3.27
CA ILE A 382 16.21 21.69 2.40
C ILE A 382 15.02 21.14 3.17
N MET A 383 15.25 20.20 4.10
CA MET A 383 14.18 19.46 4.77
C MET A 383 14.03 19.80 6.26
N PHE A 384 14.71 20.85 6.73
CA PHE A 384 14.59 21.39 8.10
C PHE A 384 14.93 20.37 9.22
N GLY A 385 15.79 19.40 8.94
CA GLY A 385 16.16 18.33 9.88
C GLY A 385 15.04 17.35 10.21
N ALA A 386 14.07 17.23 9.33
CA ALA A 386 12.78 16.60 9.64
C ALA A 386 12.71 15.10 9.31
N TYR A 387 13.77 14.53 8.72
CA TYR A 387 13.78 13.15 8.24
C TYR A 387 15.00 12.39 8.74
N ASP A 388 14.88 11.07 8.75
CA ASP A 388 15.98 10.14 8.98
C ASP A 388 16.47 9.54 7.65
N ARG A 389 17.75 9.13 7.60
CA ARG A 389 18.31 8.45 6.44
C ARG A 389 17.71 7.05 6.28
N THR A 390 17.22 6.72 5.10
CA THR A 390 16.83 5.35 4.77
C THR A 390 18.07 4.47 4.62
N HIS A 391 18.00 3.23 5.10
CA HIS A 391 19.11 2.26 5.03
C HIS A 391 18.70 0.95 4.36
N SER A 392 17.41 0.61 4.42
CA SER A 392 16.86 -0.70 4.09
C SER A 392 15.63 -0.57 3.21
N ILE A 393 15.38 -1.56 2.36
CA ILE A 393 14.12 -1.67 1.63
C ILE A 393 12.93 -1.97 2.55
N PHE A 394 13.20 -2.48 3.75
CA PHE A 394 12.21 -2.73 4.81
C PHE A 394 12.29 -1.68 5.93
N GLN A 395 12.66 -0.45 5.59
CA GLN A 395 12.84 0.62 6.57
C GLN A 395 11.63 0.75 7.50
N ASN A 396 11.89 1.09 8.78
CA ASN A 396 10.92 1.23 9.86
C ASN A 396 10.15 -0.07 10.17
N SER A 397 10.82 -1.21 10.15
CA SER A 397 10.22 -2.51 10.48
C SER A 397 11.19 -3.45 11.19
N ASP A 398 10.68 -4.56 11.70
CA ASP A 398 11.48 -5.64 12.29
C ASP A 398 12.20 -6.51 11.23
N MET A 399 11.91 -6.26 9.96
CA MET A 399 12.51 -6.95 8.80
C MET A 399 13.87 -6.36 8.37
N ILE A 400 14.32 -5.27 8.99
CA ILE A 400 15.64 -4.67 8.71
C ILE A 400 16.74 -5.59 9.21
N ALA A 401 17.74 -5.87 8.38
CA ALA A 401 18.97 -6.54 8.81
C ALA A 401 19.82 -5.60 9.68
N LYS A 402 20.26 -6.10 10.85
CA LYS A 402 21.10 -5.38 11.81
C LYS A 402 22.17 -6.34 12.33
N GLY A 403 23.38 -5.81 12.55
CA GLY A 403 24.49 -6.62 13.04
C GLY A 403 24.87 -7.77 12.07
N PRO A 404 25.79 -8.65 12.43
CA PRO A 404 26.05 -9.89 11.68
C PRO A 404 24.81 -10.80 11.61
N PRO A 405 24.68 -11.64 10.56
CA PRO A 405 23.53 -12.54 10.45
C PRO A 405 23.47 -13.53 11.62
N GLY A 406 22.27 -13.70 12.17
CA GLY A 406 22.00 -14.75 13.15
C GLY A 406 22.06 -16.15 12.52
N PRO A 407 22.06 -17.23 13.34
CA PRO A 407 22.18 -18.59 12.82
C PRO A 407 21.15 -18.96 11.74
N GLU A 408 19.92 -18.51 11.89
CA GLU A 408 18.84 -18.78 10.95
C GLU A 408 19.00 -18.00 9.63
N GLU A 409 19.41 -16.72 9.72
CA GLU A 409 19.75 -15.92 8.52
C GLU A 409 20.96 -16.53 7.81
N LEU A 410 21.98 -16.95 8.58
CA LEU A 410 23.19 -17.56 8.03
C LEU A 410 22.87 -18.86 7.28
N ALA A 411 21.98 -19.71 7.81
CA ALA A 411 21.56 -20.95 7.16
C ALA A 411 20.93 -20.68 5.77
N LEU A 412 20.19 -19.59 5.61
CA LEU A 412 19.61 -19.19 4.32
C LEU A 412 20.66 -18.64 3.35
N LEU A 413 21.68 -17.98 3.85
CA LEU A 413 22.71 -17.30 3.05
C LEU A 413 23.87 -18.24 2.66
N GLU A 414 24.17 -19.27 3.48
CA GLU A 414 25.32 -20.17 3.31
C GLU A 414 25.42 -20.82 1.93
N PRO A 415 24.31 -21.25 1.27
CA PRO A 415 24.37 -21.82 -0.09
C PRO A 415 24.93 -20.86 -1.16
N PHE A 416 25.00 -19.57 -0.83
CA PHE A 416 25.49 -18.52 -1.73
C PHE A 416 26.89 -18.01 -1.36
N ARG A 417 27.55 -18.59 -0.36
CA ARG A 417 28.91 -18.23 0.01
C ARG A 417 29.85 -18.37 -1.19
N GLY A 418 30.67 -17.35 -1.45
CA GLY A 418 31.53 -17.26 -2.62
C GLY A 418 30.84 -16.88 -3.93
N LYS A 419 29.49 -16.75 -3.92
CA LYS A 419 28.70 -16.27 -5.07
C LYS A 419 28.15 -14.85 -4.87
N VAL A 420 28.09 -14.40 -3.62
CA VAL A 420 27.66 -13.06 -3.20
C VAL A 420 28.81 -12.38 -2.47
N PRO A 421 28.81 -11.03 -2.32
CA PRO A 421 29.83 -10.33 -1.58
C PRO A 421 29.98 -10.81 -0.12
N ASP A 422 31.22 -10.93 0.38
CA ASP A 422 31.48 -11.40 1.75
C ASP A 422 30.82 -10.56 2.84
N GLU A 423 30.58 -9.28 2.59
CA GLU A 423 29.88 -8.38 3.53
C GLU A 423 28.43 -8.84 3.86
N VAL A 424 27.80 -9.69 3.02
CA VAL A 424 26.48 -10.29 3.29
C VAL A 424 26.51 -11.09 4.60
N PHE A 425 27.65 -11.67 4.93
CA PHE A 425 27.90 -12.48 6.14
C PHE A 425 28.43 -11.68 7.34
N GLY A 426 28.48 -10.35 7.21
CA GLY A 426 28.91 -9.41 8.24
C GLY A 426 27.86 -8.34 8.55
N GLU A 427 28.35 -7.15 8.92
CA GLU A 427 27.50 -5.97 9.07
C GLU A 427 26.93 -5.54 7.72
N PRO A 428 25.61 -5.31 7.62
CA PRO A 428 25.02 -4.85 6.36
C PRO A 428 25.44 -3.41 6.07
N PHE A 429 25.66 -3.11 4.79
CA PHE A 429 26.04 -1.75 4.38
C PHE A 429 25.07 -0.68 4.89
N VAL A 430 25.62 0.36 5.46
CA VAL A 430 24.90 1.59 5.85
C VAL A 430 25.50 2.75 5.05
N PRO A 431 24.67 3.60 4.42
CA PRO A 431 25.17 4.81 3.77
C PRO A 431 25.99 5.66 4.73
N PRO A 432 27.09 6.27 4.26
CA PRO A 432 27.96 7.06 5.13
C PRO A 432 27.22 8.28 5.68
N VAL A 433 27.58 8.68 6.91
CA VAL A 433 27.16 9.94 7.53
C VAL A 433 28.18 11.00 7.13
N SER A 434 27.73 12.12 6.57
CA SER A 434 28.60 13.23 6.17
C SER A 434 28.83 14.23 7.32
N ASP A 435 29.78 15.16 7.12
CA ASP A 435 29.98 16.27 8.05
C ASP A 435 28.91 17.38 7.93
N GLY A 436 27.97 17.24 7.02
CA GLY A 436 26.87 18.19 6.77
C GLY A 436 27.33 19.51 6.12
N SER A 437 28.54 19.57 5.57
CA SER A 437 29.06 20.76 4.89
C SER A 437 28.50 20.96 3.47
N GLY A 438 27.86 19.94 2.91
CA GLY A 438 27.44 19.85 1.52
C GLY A 438 28.54 19.37 0.58
N GLN A 439 29.78 19.31 1.04
CA GLN A 439 30.96 18.87 0.28
C GLN A 439 31.96 18.17 1.19
N ASP A 440 31.56 17.09 1.85
CA ASP A 440 32.46 16.32 2.71
C ASP A 440 33.64 15.78 1.90
N ARG A 441 34.82 16.38 2.16
CA ARG A 441 36.04 16.08 1.40
C ARG A 441 36.55 14.65 1.64
N ALA A 442 36.27 14.06 2.80
CA ALA A 442 36.71 12.71 3.11
C ALA A 442 35.84 11.70 2.32
N LEU A 443 34.53 11.89 2.30
CA LEU A 443 33.61 11.06 1.56
C LEU A 443 33.81 11.20 0.05
N LEU A 444 34.00 12.41 -0.47
CA LEU A 444 34.28 12.64 -1.89
C LEU A 444 35.62 12.03 -2.34
N ARG A 445 36.67 12.06 -1.49
CA ARG A 445 37.91 11.33 -1.77
C ARG A 445 37.70 9.83 -1.82
N LYS A 446 36.89 9.26 -0.87
CA LYS A 446 36.54 7.85 -0.89
C LYS A 446 35.77 7.47 -2.14
N ALA A 447 34.79 8.29 -2.58
CA ALA A 447 34.10 8.11 -3.85
C ALA A 447 35.09 8.09 -5.03
N GLY A 448 36.01 9.07 -5.07
CA GLY A 448 37.06 9.15 -6.10
C GLY A 448 37.99 7.92 -6.13
N GLN A 449 38.34 7.37 -4.95
CA GLN A 449 39.15 6.16 -4.83
C GLN A 449 38.39 4.94 -5.36
N LEU A 450 37.13 4.75 -4.96
CA LEU A 450 36.28 3.65 -5.44
C LEU A 450 36.13 3.66 -6.97
N LEU A 451 35.98 4.84 -7.57
CA LEU A 451 35.95 5.00 -9.02
C LEU A 451 37.27 4.55 -9.66
N THR A 452 38.43 4.97 -9.08
CA THR A 452 39.76 4.55 -9.56
C THR A 452 39.93 3.03 -9.44
N ASP A 453 39.51 2.43 -8.31
CA ASP A 453 39.56 0.99 -8.07
C ASP A 453 38.60 0.20 -9.00
N ALA A 454 37.62 0.89 -9.58
CA ALA A 454 36.74 0.36 -10.62
C ALA A 454 37.35 0.46 -12.02
N GLY A 455 38.58 0.99 -12.16
CA GLY A 455 39.20 1.26 -13.46
C GLY A 455 38.70 2.52 -14.17
N ILE A 456 37.93 3.36 -13.47
CA ILE A 456 37.35 4.61 -14.00
C ILE A 456 38.32 5.75 -13.65
N VAL A 457 39.18 6.08 -14.58
CA VAL A 457 40.31 7.03 -14.38
C VAL A 457 39.93 8.46 -14.75
N VAL A 458 40.71 9.43 -14.25
CA VAL A 458 40.52 10.84 -14.62
C VAL A 458 41.36 11.15 -15.85
N LYS A 459 40.71 11.74 -16.88
CA LYS A 459 41.39 12.35 -18.06
C LYS A 459 40.77 13.73 -18.28
N ASP A 460 41.62 14.74 -18.39
CA ASP A 460 41.19 16.13 -18.58
C ASP A 460 40.12 16.59 -17.56
N GLY A 461 40.30 16.21 -16.28
CA GLY A 461 39.41 16.55 -15.19
C GLY A 461 38.08 15.79 -15.16
N LYS A 462 37.87 14.83 -16.07
CA LYS A 462 36.64 14.04 -16.19
C LYS A 462 36.90 12.54 -16.01
N ARG A 463 35.96 11.82 -15.47
CA ARG A 463 36.02 10.36 -15.33
C ARG A 463 35.74 9.69 -16.67
N VAL A 464 36.60 8.71 -17.00
CA VAL A 464 36.55 7.94 -18.22
C VAL A 464 36.44 6.45 -17.86
N LEU A 465 35.50 5.77 -18.47
CA LEU A 465 35.28 4.33 -18.35
C LEU A 465 36.44 3.53 -18.96
N PRO A 466 36.63 2.24 -18.61
CA PRO A 466 37.66 1.40 -19.21
C PRO A 466 37.62 1.32 -20.75
N ASN A 467 36.44 1.50 -21.34
CA ASN A 467 36.25 1.52 -22.80
C ASN A 467 36.59 2.87 -23.45
N GLY A 468 37.09 3.85 -22.69
CA GLY A 468 37.50 5.17 -23.18
C GLY A 468 36.36 6.21 -23.25
N GLN A 469 35.11 5.84 -22.97
CA GLN A 469 34.01 6.79 -22.97
C GLN A 469 33.98 7.63 -21.68
N ARG A 470 33.50 8.87 -21.76
CA ARG A 470 33.24 9.69 -20.56
C ARG A 470 32.13 9.07 -19.71
N LEU A 471 32.29 9.09 -18.40
CA LEU A 471 31.27 8.68 -17.48
C LEU A 471 30.24 9.81 -17.33
N THR A 472 29.09 9.62 -17.96
CA THR A 472 27.93 10.52 -17.85
C THR A 472 26.80 9.81 -17.08
N ILE A 473 26.04 10.56 -16.28
CA ILE A 473 24.88 10.06 -15.52
C ILE A 473 23.72 11.02 -15.68
N GLU A 474 22.58 10.50 -16.15
CA GLU A 474 21.32 11.25 -16.23
C GLU A 474 20.38 10.84 -15.08
N PHE A 475 19.91 11.83 -14.31
CA PHE A 475 18.81 11.65 -13.38
C PHE A 475 17.52 12.04 -14.09
N LEU A 476 16.56 11.10 -14.19
CA LEU A 476 15.27 11.33 -14.82
C LEU A 476 14.24 11.71 -13.77
N ILE A 477 13.49 12.82 -14.00
CA ILE A 477 12.39 13.27 -13.14
C ILE A 477 11.21 13.78 -13.98
N ASP A 478 10.01 13.78 -13.39
CA ASP A 478 8.78 14.38 -13.94
C ASP A 478 8.30 15.60 -13.13
N GLU A 479 8.73 15.73 -11.87
CA GLU A 479 8.31 16.81 -10.97
C GLU A 479 9.47 17.75 -10.62
N ALA A 480 9.33 19.04 -10.94
CA ALA A 480 10.31 20.08 -10.60
C ALA A 480 10.53 20.25 -9.08
N THR A 481 9.55 19.90 -8.26
CA THR A 481 9.62 19.98 -6.79
C THR A 481 10.82 19.22 -6.21
N PHE A 482 11.28 18.17 -6.89
CA PHE A 482 12.44 17.37 -6.46
C PHE A 482 13.79 17.87 -6.98
N GLU A 483 13.82 18.86 -7.87
CA GLU A 483 15.06 19.42 -8.41
C GLU A 483 16.07 19.84 -7.32
N PRO A 484 15.68 20.59 -6.26
CA PRO A 484 16.62 21.04 -5.23
C PRO A 484 17.39 19.91 -4.55
N HIS A 485 16.76 18.73 -4.42
CA HIS A 485 17.36 17.55 -3.78
C HIS A 485 18.43 16.89 -4.67
N HIS A 486 18.37 17.09 -5.99
CA HIS A 486 19.35 16.55 -6.95
C HIS A 486 20.56 17.48 -7.13
N MET A 487 20.37 18.80 -7.05
CA MET A 487 21.39 19.77 -7.47
C MET A 487 22.69 19.67 -6.69
N LEU A 488 22.64 19.51 -5.35
CA LEU A 488 23.83 19.32 -4.55
C LEU A 488 24.54 18.00 -4.89
N PHE A 489 23.76 16.93 -5.04
CA PHE A 489 24.30 15.62 -5.40
C PHE A 489 25.00 15.66 -6.76
N ILE A 490 24.39 16.26 -7.79
CA ILE A 490 24.99 16.46 -9.12
C ILE A 490 26.28 17.28 -9.03
N LYS A 491 26.29 18.34 -8.21
CA LYS A 491 27.49 19.15 -7.96
C LYS A 491 28.61 18.29 -7.37
N ASN A 492 28.34 17.46 -6.38
CA ASN A 492 29.31 16.58 -5.75
C ASN A 492 29.83 15.50 -6.71
N LEU A 493 28.97 14.96 -7.58
CA LEU A 493 29.38 14.06 -8.67
C LEU A 493 30.35 14.77 -9.62
N GLY A 494 30.13 16.06 -9.93
CA GLY A 494 31.03 16.90 -10.72
C GLY A 494 32.41 17.08 -10.08
N ILE A 495 32.46 17.20 -8.74
CA ILE A 495 33.75 17.33 -8.00
C ILE A 495 34.58 16.05 -8.13
N VAL A 496 33.98 14.88 -8.14
CA VAL A 496 34.71 13.62 -8.35
C VAL A 496 34.93 13.28 -9.82
N GLY A 497 34.56 14.20 -10.73
CA GLY A 497 34.81 14.11 -12.17
C GLY A 497 33.74 13.42 -13.00
N ILE A 498 32.56 13.10 -12.41
CA ILE A 498 31.42 12.52 -13.13
C ILE A 498 30.60 13.65 -13.77
N GLU A 499 30.26 13.51 -15.05
CA GLU A 499 29.32 14.42 -15.73
C GLU A 499 27.88 14.00 -15.46
N ALA A 500 27.26 14.60 -14.44
CA ALA A 500 25.87 14.31 -14.08
C ALA A 500 24.93 15.43 -14.51
N SER A 501 23.72 15.07 -14.95
CA SER A 501 22.68 16.00 -15.38
C SER A 501 21.31 15.58 -14.86
N LEU A 502 20.40 16.56 -14.71
CA LEU A 502 19.01 16.35 -14.39
C LEU A 502 18.17 16.50 -15.67
N ARG A 503 17.39 15.51 -15.98
CA ARG A 503 16.47 15.51 -17.12
C ARG A 503 15.04 15.50 -16.64
N GLN A 504 14.37 16.63 -16.73
CA GLN A 504 12.93 16.72 -16.50
C GLN A 504 12.18 16.47 -17.80
N VAL A 505 11.14 15.64 -17.73
CA VAL A 505 10.21 15.34 -18.82
C VAL A 505 8.77 15.41 -18.30
N ASP A 506 7.79 15.43 -19.21
CA ASP A 506 6.39 15.31 -18.79
C ASP A 506 6.06 13.91 -18.24
N PRO A 507 4.98 13.76 -17.43
CA PRO A 507 4.66 12.48 -16.79
C PRO A 507 4.42 11.32 -17.75
N VAL A 508 3.91 11.58 -18.96
CA VAL A 508 3.64 10.54 -19.97
C VAL A 508 4.97 10.02 -20.55
N GLN A 509 5.88 10.94 -20.88
CA GLN A 509 7.22 10.60 -21.34
C GLN A 509 8.02 9.92 -20.22
N PHE A 510 7.90 10.40 -18.97
CA PHE A 510 8.53 9.78 -17.80
C PHE A 510 8.11 8.32 -17.68
N LYS A 511 6.80 8.07 -17.64
CA LYS A 511 6.25 6.71 -17.51
C LYS A 511 6.69 5.80 -18.65
N LYS A 512 6.68 6.30 -19.89
CA LYS A 512 7.15 5.53 -21.03
C LYS A 512 8.63 5.14 -20.90
N ARG A 513 9.50 6.09 -20.53
CA ARG A 513 10.94 5.83 -20.33
C ARG A 513 11.18 4.88 -19.16
N GLU A 514 10.42 5.01 -18.09
CA GLU A 514 10.45 4.09 -16.95
C GLU A 514 10.08 2.67 -17.38
N ASP A 515 8.96 2.51 -18.10
CA ASP A 515 8.48 1.19 -18.58
C ASP A 515 9.47 0.52 -19.55
N ASP A 516 10.15 1.32 -20.38
CA ASP A 516 11.17 0.84 -21.34
C ASP A 516 12.56 0.69 -20.69
N PHE A 517 12.70 1.02 -19.39
CA PHE A 517 13.98 1.11 -18.66
C PHE A 517 15.00 2.03 -19.35
N ASP A 518 14.53 3.09 -20.04
CA ASP A 518 15.36 4.06 -20.73
C ASP A 518 15.75 5.23 -19.81
N PHE A 519 16.55 4.93 -18.79
CA PHE A 519 17.12 5.90 -17.85
C PHE A 519 18.43 5.36 -17.27
N ASP A 520 19.22 6.24 -16.66
CA ASP A 520 20.38 5.88 -15.86
C ASP A 520 20.00 5.70 -14.39
N ILE A 521 19.39 6.74 -13.81
CA ILE A 521 18.95 6.78 -12.41
C ILE A 521 17.56 7.44 -12.34
N VAL A 522 16.66 6.84 -11.56
CA VAL A 522 15.31 7.33 -11.36
C VAL A 522 14.95 7.27 -9.86
N VAL A 523 14.10 8.18 -9.40
CA VAL A 523 13.53 8.09 -8.04
C VAL A 523 12.40 7.07 -8.04
N GLN A 524 12.43 6.15 -7.07
CA GLN A 524 11.31 5.24 -6.80
C GLN A 524 11.00 5.23 -5.31
N ARG A 525 9.72 5.06 -5.00
CA ARG A 525 9.23 4.72 -3.67
C ARG A 525 8.48 3.40 -3.74
N ALA A 526 8.96 2.39 -3.02
CA ALA A 526 8.33 1.09 -2.86
C ALA A 526 7.93 0.90 -1.40
N SER A 527 6.65 0.63 -1.14
CA SER A 527 6.16 0.32 0.21
C SER A 527 5.74 -1.15 0.28
N PHE A 528 6.12 -1.80 1.36
CA PHE A 528 5.78 -3.20 1.62
C PHE A 528 4.96 -3.28 2.90
N SER A 529 4.03 -4.24 2.95
CA SER A 529 3.26 -4.51 4.16
C SER A 529 4.18 -5.10 5.24
N SER A 530 3.67 -5.19 6.48
CA SER A 530 4.37 -5.89 7.56
C SER A 530 4.52 -7.40 7.31
N THR A 531 3.79 -7.94 6.34
CA THR A 531 3.86 -9.34 5.87
C THR A 531 4.05 -9.40 4.36
N PRO A 532 5.23 -8.96 3.83
CA PRO A 532 5.49 -8.96 2.39
C PRO A 532 5.42 -10.38 1.82
N GLY A 533 5.09 -10.47 0.54
CA GLY A 533 4.93 -11.74 -0.16
C GLY A 533 5.22 -11.63 -1.65
N ASP A 534 4.30 -12.09 -2.48
CA ASP A 534 4.45 -12.21 -3.94
C ASP A 534 4.78 -10.87 -4.65
N SER A 535 4.36 -9.74 -4.10
CA SER A 535 4.69 -8.41 -4.64
C SER A 535 6.20 -8.17 -4.77
N LEU A 536 7.03 -8.77 -3.89
CA LEU A 536 8.49 -8.64 -3.97
C LEU A 536 9.08 -9.12 -5.30
N ARG A 537 8.43 -10.09 -5.97
CA ARG A 537 8.85 -10.54 -7.30
C ARG A 537 8.81 -9.43 -8.33
N THR A 538 7.78 -8.59 -8.28
CA THR A 538 7.62 -7.46 -9.21
C THR A 538 8.73 -6.42 -9.07
N TYR A 539 9.26 -6.26 -7.85
CA TYR A 539 10.28 -5.25 -7.56
C TYR A 539 11.71 -5.77 -7.69
N PHE A 540 11.97 -7.05 -7.38
CA PHE A 540 13.36 -7.49 -7.17
C PHE A 540 13.72 -8.81 -7.85
N SER A 541 12.79 -9.52 -8.52
CA SER A 541 13.17 -10.79 -9.18
C SER A 541 13.90 -10.57 -10.50
N ALA A 542 14.75 -11.56 -10.86
CA ALA A 542 15.43 -11.59 -12.15
C ALA A 542 14.44 -11.65 -13.34
N ALA A 543 13.30 -12.32 -13.18
CA ALA A 543 12.24 -12.34 -14.18
C ALA A 543 11.67 -10.94 -14.44
N ALA A 544 11.40 -10.18 -13.37
CA ALA A 544 10.92 -8.80 -13.48
C ALA A 544 11.99 -7.86 -14.10
N ALA A 545 13.28 -8.13 -13.88
CA ALA A 545 14.35 -7.34 -14.47
C ALA A 545 14.32 -7.32 -16.00
N ALA A 546 13.83 -8.39 -16.63
CA ALA A 546 13.73 -8.51 -18.08
C ALA A 546 12.37 -8.07 -18.65
N GLN A 547 11.39 -7.76 -17.79
CA GLN A 547 10.01 -7.46 -18.20
C GLN A 547 9.77 -5.95 -18.24
N PRO A 548 9.57 -5.33 -19.41
CA PRO A 548 9.18 -3.92 -19.52
C PRO A 548 7.92 -3.61 -18.71
N GLY A 549 7.90 -2.45 -18.07
CA GLY A 549 6.79 -2.03 -17.21
C GLY A 549 6.77 -2.66 -15.81
N SER A 550 7.75 -3.51 -15.47
CA SER A 550 7.91 -4.02 -14.10
C SER A 550 8.44 -2.94 -13.17
N GLN A 551 8.26 -3.15 -11.86
CA GLN A 551 8.78 -2.27 -10.83
C GLN A 551 10.26 -2.54 -10.47
N ASN A 552 10.92 -3.48 -11.15
CA ASN A 552 12.35 -3.74 -10.94
C ASN A 552 13.21 -2.71 -11.68
N LEU A 553 13.11 -1.45 -11.27
CA LEU A 553 13.79 -0.33 -11.93
C LEU A 553 15.32 -0.43 -11.86
N ALA A 554 15.85 -1.00 -10.78
CA ALA A 554 17.29 -1.21 -10.64
C ALA A 554 17.86 -2.30 -11.56
N GLY A 555 17.02 -3.17 -12.13
CA GLY A 555 17.49 -4.31 -12.91
C GLY A 555 18.16 -5.40 -12.06
N VAL A 556 17.63 -5.63 -10.85
CA VAL A 556 18.12 -6.70 -9.97
C VAL A 556 17.92 -8.04 -10.63
N ALA A 557 18.99 -8.78 -10.81
CA ALA A 557 18.97 -10.12 -11.41
C ALA A 557 19.99 -11.01 -10.68
N ASP A 558 19.72 -11.29 -9.41
CA ASP A 558 20.59 -12.04 -8.50
C ASP A 558 19.87 -13.31 -8.04
N PRO A 559 20.40 -14.51 -8.33
CA PRO A 559 19.78 -15.77 -7.90
C PRO A 559 19.62 -15.92 -6.38
N ALA A 560 20.49 -15.27 -5.59
CA ALA A 560 20.35 -15.28 -4.13
C ALA A 560 19.15 -14.44 -3.68
N ILE A 561 18.90 -13.30 -4.32
CA ILE A 561 17.72 -12.47 -4.09
C ILE A 561 16.45 -13.23 -4.49
N ASP A 562 16.43 -13.88 -5.67
CA ASP A 562 15.30 -14.70 -6.10
C ASP A 562 14.99 -15.81 -5.08
N ALA A 563 16.03 -16.50 -4.59
CA ALA A 563 15.85 -17.53 -3.58
C ALA A 563 15.26 -16.98 -2.27
N MET A 564 15.69 -15.80 -1.81
CA MET A 564 15.14 -15.20 -0.59
C MET A 564 13.68 -14.76 -0.79
N ILE A 565 13.31 -14.27 -1.96
CA ILE A 565 11.91 -13.97 -2.29
C ILE A 565 11.05 -15.25 -2.17
N GLU A 566 11.52 -16.39 -2.68
CA GLU A 566 10.81 -17.66 -2.54
C GLU A 566 10.71 -18.12 -1.07
N GLN A 567 11.75 -17.93 -0.25
CA GLN A 567 11.70 -18.21 1.18
C GLN A 567 10.68 -17.31 1.92
N ILE A 568 10.61 -16.01 1.57
CA ILE A 568 9.62 -15.10 2.13
C ILE A 568 8.19 -15.55 1.79
N ILE A 569 7.95 -15.95 0.54
CA ILE A 569 6.63 -16.42 0.09
C ILE A 569 6.26 -17.75 0.75
N ALA A 570 7.22 -18.65 0.90
CA ALA A 570 7.02 -19.96 1.50
C ALA A 570 6.97 -19.95 3.05
N ALA A 571 7.31 -18.83 3.69
CA ALA A 571 7.31 -18.72 5.14
C ALA A 571 5.94 -19.11 5.73
N ASN A 572 5.95 -19.96 6.75
CA ASN A 572 4.75 -20.47 7.41
C ASN A 572 4.48 -19.85 8.79
N ASN A 573 5.39 -18.97 9.24
CA ASN A 573 5.25 -18.21 10.48
C ASN A 573 6.01 -16.87 10.35
N ARG A 574 5.71 -15.93 11.25
CA ARG A 574 6.35 -14.61 11.23
C ARG A 574 7.85 -14.63 11.47
N PRO A 575 8.44 -15.40 12.43
CA PRO A 575 9.89 -15.49 12.59
C PRO A 575 10.60 -15.90 11.30
N ALA A 576 10.12 -16.93 10.59
CA ALA A 576 10.70 -17.36 9.33
C ALA A 576 10.60 -16.28 8.24
N LEU A 577 9.47 -15.57 8.16
CA LEU A 577 9.30 -14.43 7.25
C LEU A 577 10.33 -13.33 7.54
N VAL A 578 10.44 -12.92 8.80
CA VAL A 578 11.37 -11.85 9.21
C VAL A 578 12.82 -12.25 8.94
N THR A 579 13.20 -13.51 9.22
CA THR A 579 14.53 -14.06 8.91
C THR A 579 14.85 -13.98 7.42
N ALA A 580 13.91 -14.43 6.57
CA ALA A 580 14.10 -14.38 5.11
C ALA A 580 14.14 -12.94 4.56
N CYS A 581 13.32 -12.02 5.13
CA CYS A 581 13.37 -10.60 4.78
C CYS A 581 14.71 -9.97 5.15
N ARG A 582 15.27 -10.27 6.32
CA ARG A 582 16.60 -9.79 6.74
C ARG A 582 17.71 -10.33 5.82
N ALA A 583 17.64 -11.58 5.44
CA ALA A 583 18.58 -12.16 4.46
C ALA A 583 18.48 -11.44 3.11
N LEU A 584 17.26 -11.18 2.62
CA LEU A 584 17.03 -10.39 1.41
C LEU A 584 17.60 -8.96 1.53
N ASP A 585 17.36 -8.29 2.65
CA ASP A 585 17.85 -6.92 2.90
C ASP A 585 19.39 -6.84 2.84
N ARG A 586 20.10 -7.85 3.41
CA ARG A 586 21.57 -7.93 3.34
C ARG A 586 22.05 -8.02 1.90
N LEU A 587 21.48 -8.93 1.13
CA LEU A 587 21.83 -9.12 -0.28
C LEU A 587 21.56 -7.85 -1.10
N PHE A 588 20.41 -7.23 -0.91
CA PHE A 588 20.05 -6.01 -1.63
C PHE A 588 20.97 -4.85 -1.31
N ARG A 589 21.33 -4.66 -0.03
CA ARG A 589 22.24 -3.61 0.43
C ARG A 589 23.66 -3.86 -0.06
N ALA A 590 24.11 -5.11 -0.08
CA ALA A 590 25.40 -5.50 -0.65
C ALA A 590 25.49 -5.23 -2.16
N GLY A 591 24.39 -5.35 -2.88
CA GLY A 591 24.31 -5.07 -4.31
C GLY A 591 24.43 -3.60 -4.69
N ARG A 592 24.26 -2.66 -3.75
CA ARG A 592 24.31 -1.20 -4.03
C ARG A 592 23.39 -0.80 -5.19
N TYR A 593 22.20 -1.36 -5.28
CA TYR A 593 21.27 -1.13 -6.39
C TYR A 593 20.64 0.26 -6.39
N TRP A 594 20.80 1.03 -5.31
CA TRP A 594 20.21 2.33 -5.11
C TRP A 594 21.07 3.24 -4.23
N ILE A 595 20.77 4.54 -4.26
CA ILE A 595 21.22 5.51 -3.26
C ILE A 595 20.03 5.82 -2.38
N PRO A 596 19.99 5.32 -1.13
CA PRO A 596 18.88 5.55 -0.23
C PRO A 596 18.69 7.04 0.06
N GLN A 597 17.43 7.48 0.08
CA GLN A 597 17.06 8.83 0.42
C GLN A 597 16.70 8.94 1.92
N TRP A 598 15.45 9.19 2.25
CA TRP A 598 15.01 9.47 3.61
C TRP A 598 13.61 8.92 3.87
N TYR A 599 13.26 8.81 5.13
CA TYR A 599 11.93 8.46 5.60
C TYR A 599 11.55 9.26 6.84
N LYS A 600 10.32 9.16 7.25
CA LYS A 600 9.78 9.74 8.47
C LYS A 600 8.95 8.68 9.21
N ALA A 601 9.37 8.31 10.44
CA ALA A 601 8.67 7.36 11.28
C ALA A 601 7.67 8.06 12.22
N SER A 602 6.91 9.02 11.70
CA SER A 602 5.99 9.79 12.52
C SER A 602 4.89 10.48 11.71
N HIS A 603 3.76 10.72 12.36
CA HIS A 603 2.71 11.61 11.88
C HIS A 603 2.88 12.98 12.51
N TRP A 604 2.95 14.03 11.71
CA TRP A 604 2.98 15.42 12.16
C TRP A 604 1.56 15.95 12.14
N ILE A 605 0.98 16.11 13.32
CA ILE A 605 -0.42 16.50 13.44
C ILE A 605 -0.56 17.86 14.15
N ALA A 606 -1.54 18.61 13.71
CA ALA A 606 -2.01 19.78 14.40
C ALA A 606 -3.54 19.74 14.49
N TYR A 607 -4.08 20.15 15.63
CA TYR A 607 -5.52 20.11 15.85
C TYR A 607 -5.96 21.18 16.84
N TRP A 608 -7.16 21.66 16.67
CA TRP A 608 -7.83 22.51 17.66
C TRP A 608 -8.08 21.69 18.93
N ASP A 609 -7.65 22.19 20.10
CA ASP A 609 -7.66 21.46 21.38
C ASP A 609 -9.07 21.33 21.95
N ILE A 610 -9.88 20.54 21.27
CA ILE A 610 -11.26 20.20 21.62
C ILE A 610 -11.49 18.68 21.59
N PHE A 611 -10.42 17.91 21.51
CA PHE A 611 -10.48 16.44 21.41
C PHE A 611 -9.85 15.78 22.63
N GLY A 612 -10.42 14.66 23.03
CA GLY A 612 -9.79 13.66 23.87
C GLY A 612 -9.21 12.54 23.03
N GLN A 613 -8.23 11.85 23.59
CA GLN A 613 -7.53 10.76 22.93
C GLN A 613 -7.24 9.64 23.94
N PRO A 614 -7.15 8.37 23.51
CA PRO A 614 -6.80 7.27 24.40
C PRO A 614 -5.36 7.40 24.91
N ALA A 615 -5.06 6.75 26.02
CA ALA A 615 -3.72 6.74 26.61
C ALA A 615 -2.67 6.09 25.69
N THR A 616 -3.09 5.12 24.86
CA THR A 616 -2.22 4.38 23.96
C THR A 616 -2.63 4.62 22.52
N LYS A 617 -1.67 5.07 21.70
CA LYS A 617 -1.84 5.14 20.24
C LYS A 617 -1.66 3.74 19.63
N PRO A 618 -2.47 3.33 18.66
CA PRO A 618 -2.22 2.08 17.94
C PRO A 618 -0.90 2.13 17.16
N ARG A 619 -0.20 1.00 17.09
CA ARG A 619 1.16 0.91 16.54
C ARG A 619 1.22 1.24 15.06
N TYR A 620 0.30 0.68 14.28
CA TYR A 620 0.32 0.70 12.82
C TYR A 620 -0.72 1.63 12.20
N ALA A 621 -1.15 2.64 12.95
CA ALA A 621 -2.05 3.67 12.46
C ALA A 621 -1.90 4.97 13.27
N ARG A 622 -2.39 6.06 12.69
CA ARG A 622 -2.44 7.38 13.34
C ARG A 622 -3.40 7.38 14.55
N GLY A 623 -4.46 6.57 14.49
CA GLY A 623 -5.45 6.42 15.55
C GLY A 623 -6.57 7.46 15.53
N VAL A 624 -6.44 8.52 14.75
CA VAL A 624 -7.44 9.58 14.59
C VAL A 624 -8.03 9.56 13.16
N PRO A 625 -9.33 9.69 12.97
CA PRO A 625 -10.39 9.98 13.95
C PRO A 625 -10.93 8.76 14.72
N GLU A 626 -10.46 7.55 14.43
CA GLU A 626 -11.11 6.29 14.82
C GLU A 626 -11.26 6.14 16.34
N THR A 627 -10.20 6.49 17.12
CA THR A 627 -10.15 6.29 18.58
C THR A 627 -10.39 7.57 19.39
N TRP A 628 -10.33 8.75 18.76
CA TRP A 628 -10.50 10.03 19.43
C TRP A 628 -11.97 10.37 19.65
N TRP A 629 -12.22 11.37 20.54
CA TRP A 629 -13.58 11.85 20.83
C TRP A 629 -13.62 13.36 20.99
N TYR A 630 -14.81 13.92 20.92
CA TYR A 630 -15.07 15.33 21.23
C TYR A 630 -15.11 15.55 22.74
N ASP A 631 -14.18 16.37 23.26
CA ASP A 631 -14.10 16.74 24.67
C ASP A 631 -14.85 18.05 24.90
N ARG A 632 -16.00 17.97 25.58
CA ARG A 632 -16.88 19.12 25.85
C ARG A 632 -16.24 20.17 26.73
N ASP A 633 -15.42 19.78 27.70
CA ASP A 633 -14.78 20.68 28.66
C ASP A 633 -13.67 21.47 27.94
N LYS A 634 -12.85 20.81 27.14
CA LYS A 634 -11.84 21.49 26.30
C LYS A 634 -12.50 22.42 25.29
N ALA A 635 -13.59 22.00 24.65
CA ALA A 635 -14.31 22.84 23.69
C ALA A 635 -14.89 24.10 24.32
N THR A 636 -15.46 23.99 25.53
CA THR A 636 -15.99 25.12 26.29
C THR A 636 -14.88 26.11 26.68
N LYS A 637 -13.72 25.59 27.13
CA LYS A 637 -12.54 26.44 27.43
C LYS A 637 -12.02 27.16 26.19
N SER A 638 -11.91 26.44 25.05
CA SER A 638 -11.45 27.01 23.78
C SER A 638 -12.38 28.11 23.25
N GLN A 639 -13.70 28.04 23.49
CA GLN A 639 -14.66 29.06 23.10
C GLN A 639 -14.57 30.34 23.98
N ARG A 640 -14.19 30.21 25.26
CA ARG A 640 -14.06 31.35 26.18
C ARG A 640 -12.75 32.12 25.99
N ALA A 641 -11.76 31.51 25.36
CA ALA A 641 -10.43 32.08 25.11
C ALA A 641 -10.32 32.79 23.74
N GLY A 642 -11.32 32.71 22.88
CA GLY A 642 -11.39 33.38 21.57
C GLY A 642 -12.54 34.35 21.50
#